data_d94822213aa6edd26d8bb87a04f728a2
#
_entry.id   d94822213aa6edd26d8bb87a04f728a2
#
_cell.length_a   1.000
_cell.length_b   1.000
_cell.length_c   1.000
_cell.angle_alpha   90.00
_cell.angle_beta   90.00
_cell.angle_gamma   90.00
#
_symmetry.space_group_name_H-M   'P 1'
#
loop_
_entity.id
_entity.type
_entity.pdbx_description
1 polymer ?
#
loop_
_entity_poly.entity_id
_entity_poly.type
_entity_poly.pdbx_seq_one_letter_code
_entity_poly.pdbx_strand_id
1 'polypeptide(L)'
;MLIHGKLVRLTRPQDEGNGYAMFWFLVTEDIEYNDKHQVLCRGVIPMAIPGIPLEMEVIQVNGYIYDIQTAKVYSNTRESSLFFLQDIKGISPKTANMLLDRLDGNIMKLLDMDTEAFFKGIKRSKVYRDSLMEKLRGINLTQSTYEELLSCGLEYSQISRLQTIYEGNAIGALKKDPYSAGEKVDMDFIKKDFLARYYGLSRLSVTRMKSAAIEVLRINESKGNTRITIEGYIRTFNELIRHSAWIKSVSSVYLFAVINTIPEIMVRDGYLFFKRRYLQEYDIYKHLNRIKDIPKDLGITLNDVMMMEKEKGFRYLDTQRRLFSSMNKNNVILMPGKPGTGKTTTISGAIRLYKEKNPKAKVCMCAPTARASQVMKESSGYPASTIHSLLKLIPYGNDYLGKNENDQLECDLLIVDEMSMVDTEIFYLLLRAIPNGCQIILCGDPDQIESVGCGSVFRDLLNSNTFCTVTLNQFMRQDAQSSIVQNCKKILEGDPDLIADEQFFIGRYESDEAAKRALLYYYPKDEDCMKHQILSTTKQGKVGTEVLNRTLEDPADADSLIYHDYVYRAGDKVVFVSNNYKAGYCNGDVGVITEIHNGMTVSLGDETVSLGEYDLDEILPADVITVHKSQGGEYEDVYVMLPEKPRVLLTRNILNTAVSRARKKVMLFTVRNSLSICVSNVMSHNRDTWLSIFFQQDN
;
A
#
# COMPACT_ATOMS: atom_id res chain seq x y z
N MET A 1 26.03 -6.82 -18.29
CA MET A 1 26.66 -7.70 -19.30
C MET A 1 25.60 -8.59 -19.92
N LEU A 2 25.84 -9.11 -21.13
CA LEU A 2 24.92 -10.05 -21.79
C LEU A 2 25.37 -11.46 -21.48
N ILE A 3 24.45 -12.30 -21.00
CA ILE A 3 24.68 -13.73 -20.71
C ILE A 3 23.63 -14.61 -21.39
N HIS A 4 24.03 -15.82 -21.74
CA HIS A 4 23.18 -16.82 -22.39
C HIS A 4 23.22 -18.12 -21.59
N GLY A 5 22.15 -18.89 -21.65
CA GLY A 5 22.10 -20.17 -20.98
C GLY A 5 20.69 -20.69 -20.80
N LYS A 6 20.49 -21.51 -19.77
CA LYS A 6 19.16 -22.04 -19.45
C LYS A 6 18.82 -21.93 -17.96
N LEU A 7 17.57 -21.69 -17.69
CA LEU A 7 17.00 -21.77 -16.36
C LEU A 7 17.03 -23.21 -15.88
N VAL A 8 17.74 -23.49 -14.78
CA VAL A 8 17.90 -24.84 -14.24
C VAL A 8 16.77 -25.18 -13.27
N ARG A 9 16.56 -24.32 -12.28
CA ARG A 9 15.50 -24.47 -11.30
C ARG A 9 15.18 -23.13 -10.68
N LEU A 10 13.93 -22.94 -10.32
CA LEU A 10 13.51 -21.82 -9.51
C LEU A 10 13.95 -22.04 -8.05
N THR A 11 14.42 -21.00 -7.42
CA THR A 11 14.61 -20.94 -5.97
C THR A 11 13.34 -20.45 -5.29
N ARG A 12 12.56 -19.60 -5.98
CA ARG A 12 11.24 -19.14 -5.59
C ARG A 12 10.30 -19.21 -6.81
N PRO A 13 9.01 -19.60 -6.64
CA PRO A 13 8.05 -19.53 -7.73
C PRO A 13 8.04 -18.12 -8.34
N GLN A 14 7.81 -18.03 -9.66
CA GLN A 14 7.65 -16.74 -10.31
C GLN A 14 6.48 -15.98 -9.68
N ASP A 15 6.68 -14.71 -9.35
CA ASP A 15 5.62 -13.86 -8.86
C ASP A 15 4.62 -13.59 -9.98
N GLU A 16 3.39 -14.06 -9.81
CA GLU A 16 2.29 -13.85 -10.75
C GLU A 16 1.88 -12.38 -10.87
N GLY A 17 2.28 -11.54 -9.90
CA GLY A 17 1.98 -10.11 -9.87
C GLY A 17 2.90 -9.27 -10.76
N ASN A 18 4.20 -9.51 -10.77
CA ASN A 18 5.19 -8.69 -11.46
C ASN A 18 6.14 -9.45 -12.39
N GLY A 19 6.02 -10.77 -12.50
CA GLY A 19 6.89 -11.60 -13.31
C GLY A 19 8.30 -11.80 -12.74
N TYR A 20 8.54 -11.33 -11.51
CA TYR A 20 9.83 -11.49 -10.84
C TYR A 20 10.10 -12.96 -10.52
N ALA A 21 11.31 -13.43 -10.80
CA ALA A 21 11.75 -14.76 -10.49
C ALA A 21 13.17 -14.74 -9.95
N MET A 22 13.48 -15.72 -9.10
CA MET A 22 14.83 -16.00 -8.67
C MET A 22 15.14 -17.47 -9.00
N PHE A 23 16.23 -17.71 -9.73
CA PHE A 23 16.52 -19.03 -10.29
C PHE A 23 18.00 -19.27 -10.52
N TRP A 24 18.38 -20.54 -10.48
CA TRP A 24 19.68 -20.98 -10.93
C TRP A 24 19.71 -21.07 -12.45
N PHE A 25 20.71 -20.41 -13.03
CA PHE A 25 20.90 -20.32 -14.46
C PHE A 25 22.22 -20.97 -14.86
N LEU A 26 22.17 -21.92 -15.74
CA LEU A 26 23.38 -22.55 -16.31
C LEU A 26 23.89 -21.63 -17.42
N VAL A 27 24.98 -20.93 -17.16
CA VAL A 27 25.55 -19.93 -18.04
C VAL A 27 26.51 -20.53 -19.04
N THR A 28 26.61 -19.94 -20.23
CA THR A 28 27.51 -20.35 -21.30
C THR A 28 28.79 -19.53 -21.33
N GLU A 29 28.78 -18.31 -20.82
CA GLU A 29 29.91 -17.41 -20.74
C GLU A 29 30.86 -17.76 -19.60
N ASP A 30 32.14 -17.42 -19.76
CA ASP A 30 33.16 -17.56 -18.72
C ASP A 30 33.11 -16.35 -17.77
N ILE A 31 32.17 -16.45 -16.80
CA ILE A 31 31.93 -15.44 -15.76
C ILE A 31 32.06 -16.12 -14.40
N GLU A 32 31.93 -15.40 -13.31
CA GLU A 32 31.95 -15.96 -11.98
C GLU A 32 30.72 -16.84 -11.73
N TYR A 33 30.89 -18.13 -11.47
CA TYR A 33 29.85 -19.13 -11.28
C TYR A 33 30.21 -20.12 -10.15
N ASN A 34 29.24 -20.89 -9.69
CA ASN A 34 29.44 -21.93 -8.67
C ASN A 34 30.06 -23.20 -9.26
N ASP A 35 30.37 -24.19 -8.42
CA ASP A 35 30.99 -25.51 -8.83
C ASP A 35 30.19 -26.27 -9.91
N LYS A 36 28.94 -25.87 -10.20
CA LYS A 36 28.08 -26.50 -11.20
C LYS A 36 27.92 -25.65 -12.47
N HIS A 37 28.75 -24.64 -12.67
CA HIS A 37 28.66 -23.70 -13.80
C HIS A 37 27.35 -22.94 -13.82
N GLN A 38 26.80 -22.63 -12.63
CA GLN A 38 25.52 -21.95 -12.49
C GLN A 38 25.71 -20.62 -11.76
N VAL A 39 24.93 -19.64 -12.17
CA VAL A 39 24.77 -18.35 -11.51
C VAL A 39 23.37 -18.22 -10.95
N LEU A 40 23.23 -17.48 -9.88
CA LEU A 40 21.93 -17.14 -9.31
C LEU A 40 21.46 -15.85 -9.97
N CYS A 41 20.42 -15.94 -10.78
CA CYS A 41 19.80 -14.78 -11.43
C CYS A 41 18.51 -14.41 -10.72
N ARG A 42 18.28 -13.10 -10.57
CA ARG A 42 17.07 -12.56 -9.98
C ARG A 42 16.58 -11.35 -10.76
N GLY A 43 15.27 -11.25 -10.97
CA GLY A 43 14.65 -10.17 -11.71
C GLY A 43 13.45 -10.62 -12.51
N VAL A 44 12.95 -9.74 -13.36
CA VAL A 44 11.77 -9.99 -14.19
C VAL A 44 12.14 -10.76 -15.44
N ILE A 45 11.50 -11.91 -15.67
CA ILE A 45 11.70 -12.72 -16.87
C ILE A 45 10.36 -13.07 -17.53
N PRO A 46 10.36 -13.29 -18.85
CA PRO A 46 9.14 -13.59 -19.59
C PRO A 46 8.43 -14.87 -19.13
N MET A 47 9.23 -15.88 -18.76
CA MET A 47 8.71 -17.20 -18.42
C MET A 47 9.70 -17.94 -17.51
N ALA A 48 9.26 -18.34 -16.34
CA ALA A 48 10.09 -19.04 -15.35
C ALA A 48 9.88 -20.56 -15.41
N ILE A 49 10.22 -21.18 -16.55
CA ILE A 49 10.10 -22.63 -16.77
C ILE A 49 11.50 -23.24 -16.81
N PRO A 50 11.80 -24.26 -15.98
CA PRO A 50 13.07 -25.00 -16.07
C PRO A 50 13.34 -25.54 -17.48
N GLY A 51 14.58 -25.38 -17.93
CA GLY A 51 15.00 -25.77 -19.28
C GLY A 51 14.84 -24.69 -20.35
N ILE A 52 14.15 -23.58 -20.06
CA ILE A 52 13.99 -22.51 -21.04
C ILE A 52 15.33 -21.80 -21.28
N PRO A 53 15.75 -21.63 -22.56
CA PRO A 53 16.92 -20.85 -22.88
C PRO A 53 16.59 -19.35 -22.80
N LEU A 54 17.46 -18.61 -22.12
CA LEU A 54 17.32 -17.17 -21.96
C LEU A 54 18.59 -16.45 -22.42
N GLU A 55 18.39 -15.31 -23.05
CA GLU A 55 19.40 -14.26 -23.20
C GLU A 55 19.03 -13.15 -22.20
N MET A 56 19.96 -12.77 -21.36
CA MET A 56 19.72 -11.81 -20.30
C MET A 56 20.82 -10.76 -20.25
N GLU A 57 20.42 -9.51 -20.17
CA GLU A 57 21.33 -8.44 -19.79
C GLU A 57 21.31 -8.34 -18.27
N VAL A 58 22.48 -8.54 -17.64
CA VAL A 58 22.59 -8.65 -16.19
C VAL A 58 23.68 -7.74 -15.63
N ILE A 59 23.53 -7.37 -14.36
CA ILE A 59 24.54 -6.68 -13.56
C ILE A 59 24.95 -7.65 -12.44
N GLN A 60 26.26 -7.86 -12.29
CA GLN A 60 26.81 -8.64 -11.20
C GLN A 60 26.64 -7.87 -9.90
N VAL A 61 26.11 -8.52 -8.88
CA VAL A 61 25.87 -7.94 -7.56
C VAL A 61 26.98 -8.40 -6.59
N ASN A 62 27.20 -9.71 -6.51
CA ASN A 62 28.23 -10.28 -5.64
C ASN A 62 28.51 -11.73 -6.07
N GLY A 63 29.78 -12.12 -6.23
CA GLY A 63 30.16 -13.45 -6.65
C GLY A 63 29.37 -13.91 -7.86
N TYR A 64 28.68 -15.05 -7.75
CA TYR A 64 27.85 -15.62 -8.81
C TYR A 64 26.36 -15.17 -8.77
N ILE A 65 26.05 -14.02 -8.13
CA ILE A 65 24.69 -13.45 -8.07
C ILE A 65 24.56 -12.29 -9.07
N TYR A 66 23.53 -12.33 -9.90
CA TYR A 66 23.30 -11.39 -10.98
C TYR A 66 21.87 -10.87 -10.99
N ASP A 67 21.71 -9.54 -11.11
CA ASP A 67 20.42 -8.86 -11.29
C ASP A 67 20.10 -8.71 -12.76
N ILE A 68 18.89 -9.12 -13.16
CA ILE A 68 18.42 -9.07 -14.54
C ILE A 68 17.90 -7.68 -14.85
N GLN A 69 18.47 -7.04 -15.87
CA GLN A 69 17.98 -5.77 -16.41
C GLN A 69 16.97 -6.02 -17.52
N THR A 70 17.30 -6.93 -18.43
CA THR A 70 16.38 -7.38 -19.48
C THR A 70 16.53 -8.88 -19.68
N ALA A 71 15.45 -9.56 -20.06
CA ALA A 71 15.47 -10.98 -20.38
C ALA A 71 14.56 -11.27 -21.58
N LYS A 72 15.05 -12.11 -22.48
CA LYS A 72 14.22 -12.65 -23.57
C LYS A 72 14.49 -14.13 -23.74
N VAL A 73 13.49 -14.83 -24.23
CA VAL A 73 13.67 -16.26 -24.57
C VAL A 73 14.56 -16.33 -25.81
N TYR A 74 15.66 -17.02 -25.65
CA TYR A 74 16.68 -17.13 -26.68
C TYR A 74 16.55 -18.45 -27.44
N SER A 75 16.17 -18.41 -28.70
CA SER A 75 15.81 -19.60 -29.46
C SER A 75 16.64 -19.82 -30.72
N ASN A 76 17.56 -18.93 -31.05
CA ASN A 76 18.19 -18.88 -32.38
C ASN A 76 19.62 -19.36 -32.45
N THR A 77 20.26 -19.82 -31.34
CA THR A 77 21.59 -20.43 -31.38
C THR A 77 21.53 -21.91 -31.21
N ARG A 78 22.63 -22.56 -31.69
CA ARG A 78 22.81 -24.01 -31.54
C ARG A 78 22.87 -24.43 -30.08
N GLU A 79 23.55 -23.67 -29.21
CA GLU A 79 23.70 -24.00 -27.79
C GLU A 79 22.34 -23.93 -27.07
N SER A 80 21.58 -22.86 -27.27
CA SER A 80 20.25 -22.74 -26.64
C SER A 80 19.28 -23.81 -27.13
N SER A 81 19.32 -24.13 -28.41
CA SER A 81 18.54 -25.22 -29.02
C SER A 81 18.94 -26.60 -28.49
N LEU A 82 20.24 -26.82 -28.25
CA LEU A 82 20.76 -28.04 -27.66
C LEU A 82 20.27 -28.22 -26.22
N PHE A 83 20.36 -27.19 -25.40
CA PHE A 83 19.85 -27.22 -24.03
C PHE A 83 18.35 -27.53 -23.98
N PHE A 84 17.56 -26.86 -24.83
CA PHE A 84 16.13 -27.09 -24.91
C PHE A 84 15.79 -28.55 -25.27
N LEU A 85 16.46 -29.12 -26.27
CA LEU A 85 16.25 -30.51 -26.68
C LEU A 85 16.62 -31.54 -25.62
N GLN A 86 17.69 -31.28 -24.84
CA GLN A 86 18.13 -32.19 -23.77
C GLN A 86 17.12 -32.27 -22.60
N ASP A 87 16.30 -31.25 -22.42
CA ASP A 87 15.28 -31.19 -21.38
C ASP A 87 13.98 -31.95 -21.75
N ILE A 88 13.91 -32.47 -22.98
CA ILE A 88 12.74 -33.25 -23.44
C ILE A 88 12.99 -34.73 -23.15
N LYS A 89 12.12 -35.33 -22.36
CA LYS A 89 12.18 -36.74 -21.99
C LYS A 89 12.25 -37.63 -23.23
N GLY A 90 13.33 -38.38 -23.32
CA GLY A 90 13.56 -39.32 -24.42
C GLY A 90 14.52 -38.85 -25.53
N ILE A 91 14.97 -37.59 -25.49
CA ILE A 91 16.01 -37.07 -26.39
C ILE A 91 17.36 -37.20 -25.72
N SER A 92 18.24 -38.03 -26.29
CA SER A 92 19.62 -38.15 -25.83
C SER A 92 20.49 -37.01 -26.39
N PRO A 93 21.65 -36.67 -25.78
CA PRO A 93 22.56 -35.64 -26.32
C PRO A 93 22.96 -35.92 -27.78
N LYS A 94 23.12 -37.20 -28.15
CA LYS A 94 23.42 -37.60 -29.53
C LYS A 94 22.25 -37.33 -30.48
N THR A 95 21.02 -37.60 -30.02
CA THR A 95 19.80 -37.32 -30.79
C THR A 95 19.58 -35.82 -30.93
N ALA A 96 19.80 -35.05 -29.87
CA ALA A 96 19.70 -33.60 -29.90
C ALA A 96 20.63 -32.97 -30.93
N ASN A 97 21.93 -33.35 -30.91
CA ASN A 97 22.89 -32.86 -31.90
C ASN A 97 22.52 -33.21 -33.33
N MET A 98 22.08 -34.46 -33.56
CA MET A 98 21.62 -34.91 -34.88
C MET A 98 20.38 -34.09 -35.38
N LEU A 99 19.45 -33.77 -34.52
CA LEU A 99 18.31 -32.92 -34.87
C LEU A 99 18.75 -31.49 -35.23
N LEU A 100 19.67 -30.93 -34.46
CA LEU A 100 20.23 -29.61 -34.71
C LEU A 100 21.06 -29.52 -35.98
N ASP A 101 21.82 -30.58 -36.32
CA ASP A 101 22.56 -30.60 -37.58
C ASP A 101 21.63 -30.55 -38.80
N ARG A 102 20.43 -31.13 -38.72
CA ARG A 102 19.38 -31.01 -39.77
C ARG A 102 18.66 -29.67 -39.80
N LEU A 103 18.77 -28.87 -38.75
CA LEU A 103 18.08 -27.60 -38.58
C LEU A 103 19.06 -26.41 -38.62
N ASP A 104 20.29 -26.60 -39.08
CA ASP A 104 21.35 -25.59 -39.07
C ASP A 104 21.52 -24.93 -37.70
N GLY A 105 21.40 -25.72 -36.63
CA GLY A 105 21.53 -25.26 -35.27
C GLY A 105 20.32 -24.52 -34.66
N ASN A 106 19.25 -24.28 -35.41
CA ASN A 106 18.07 -23.53 -34.93
C ASN A 106 16.83 -24.41 -34.87
N ILE A 107 16.43 -24.81 -33.64
CA ILE A 107 15.26 -25.67 -33.39
C ILE A 107 13.94 -25.03 -33.81
N MET A 108 13.81 -23.68 -33.81
CA MET A 108 12.59 -23.00 -34.18
C MET A 108 12.22 -23.19 -35.66
N LYS A 109 13.19 -23.49 -36.53
CA LYS A 109 12.90 -23.86 -37.93
C LYS A 109 11.95 -25.04 -38.07
N LEU A 110 11.87 -25.90 -37.05
CA LEU A 110 10.95 -27.04 -37.04
C LEU A 110 9.47 -26.64 -37.06
N LEU A 111 9.12 -25.41 -36.62
CA LEU A 111 7.75 -24.92 -36.65
C LEU A 111 7.23 -24.66 -38.07
N ASP A 112 8.14 -24.38 -39.01
CA ASP A 112 7.83 -24.05 -40.41
C ASP A 112 8.03 -25.23 -41.37
N MET A 113 8.39 -26.39 -40.86
CA MET A 113 8.72 -27.60 -41.65
C MET A 113 7.63 -28.70 -41.53
N ASP A 114 7.57 -29.54 -42.55
CA ASP A 114 6.80 -30.80 -42.45
C ASP A 114 7.49 -31.74 -41.45
N THR A 115 6.89 -31.80 -40.25
CA THR A 115 7.44 -32.59 -39.14
C THR A 115 7.44 -34.08 -39.40
N GLU A 116 6.49 -34.62 -40.20
CA GLU A 116 6.49 -36.06 -40.58
C GLU A 116 7.68 -36.39 -41.46
N ALA A 117 7.92 -35.56 -42.47
CA ALA A 117 9.08 -35.75 -43.36
C ALA A 117 10.42 -35.54 -42.60
N PHE A 118 10.48 -34.55 -41.72
CA PHE A 118 11.68 -34.25 -40.92
C PHE A 118 12.09 -35.40 -39.99
N PHE A 119 11.12 -36.02 -39.30
CA PHE A 119 11.40 -37.11 -38.35
C PHE A 119 11.52 -38.50 -39.02
N LYS A 120 11.31 -38.59 -40.32
CA LYS A 120 11.48 -39.86 -41.03
C LYS A 120 12.89 -40.46 -40.86
N GLY A 121 12.95 -41.71 -40.43
CA GLY A 121 14.20 -42.41 -40.20
C GLY A 121 14.85 -42.20 -38.82
N ILE A 122 14.25 -41.38 -37.93
CA ILE A 122 14.73 -41.21 -36.57
C ILE A 122 14.07 -42.24 -35.65
N LYS A 123 14.85 -43.09 -34.98
CA LYS A 123 14.32 -44.07 -34.01
C LYS A 123 13.60 -43.41 -32.87
N ARG A 124 12.39 -43.93 -32.53
CA ARG A 124 11.53 -43.40 -31.45
C ARG A 124 11.02 -41.97 -31.68
N SER A 125 11.02 -41.45 -32.91
CA SER A 125 10.62 -40.08 -33.22
C SER A 125 9.21 -39.73 -32.72
N LYS A 126 8.27 -40.67 -32.73
CA LYS A 126 6.91 -40.49 -32.29
C LYS A 126 6.79 -40.22 -30.77
N VAL A 127 7.74 -40.75 -29.98
CA VAL A 127 7.70 -40.65 -28.50
C VAL A 127 7.93 -39.24 -27.99
N TYR A 128 8.72 -38.42 -28.69
CA TYR A 128 9.07 -37.07 -28.25
C TYR A 128 8.64 -35.96 -29.23
N ARG A 129 8.24 -36.30 -30.46
CA ARG A 129 7.80 -35.33 -31.48
C ARG A 129 6.67 -34.43 -30.97
N ASP A 130 5.61 -35.04 -30.45
CA ASP A 130 4.41 -34.32 -30.08
C ASP A 130 4.69 -33.38 -28.87
N SER A 131 5.44 -33.89 -27.87
CA SER A 131 5.86 -33.06 -26.73
C SER A 131 6.86 -31.94 -27.13
N LEU A 132 7.74 -32.20 -28.09
CA LEU A 132 8.64 -31.18 -28.62
C LEU A 132 7.88 -30.08 -29.35
N MET A 133 6.94 -30.47 -30.25
CA MET A 133 6.17 -29.52 -31.02
C MET A 133 5.25 -28.69 -30.14
N GLU A 134 4.63 -29.27 -29.13
CA GLU A 134 3.80 -28.57 -28.17
C GLU A 134 4.61 -27.50 -27.39
N LYS A 135 5.77 -27.90 -26.86
CA LYS A 135 6.67 -26.96 -26.15
C LYS A 135 7.18 -25.83 -27.05
N LEU A 136 7.59 -26.15 -28.30
CA LEU A 136 8.07 -25.14 -29.26
C LEU A 136 6.98 -24.14 -29.63
N ARG A 137 5.75 -24.60 -29.91
CA ARG A 137 4.61 -23.72 -30.20
C ARG A 137 4.27 -22.83 -29.02
N GLY A 138 4.28 -23.39 -27.80
CA GLY A 138 4.07 -22.62 -26.57
C GLY A 138 5.07 -21.50 -26.41
N ILE A 139 6.38 -21.78 -26.58
CA ILE A 139 7.44 -20.78 -26.46
C ILE A 139 7.29 -19.68 -27.51
N ASN A 140 7.13 -20.03 -28.79
CA ASN A 140 7.01 -19.07 -29.88
C ASN A 140 5.79 -18.14 -29.69
N LEU A 141 4.64 -18.72 -29.37
CA LEU A 141 3.43 -17.97 -29.14
C LEU A 141 3.55 -17.02 -27.93
N THR A 142 4.15 -17.49 -26.85
CA THR A 142 4.35 -16.70 -25.64
C THR A 142 5.33 -15.57 -25.87
N GLN A 143 6.48 -15.82 -26.49
CA GLN A 143 7.48 -14.79 -26.77
C GLN A 143 6.90 -13.69 -27.66
N SER A 144 6.26 -14.02 -28.77
CA SER A 144 5.68 -13.01 -29.68
C SER A 144 4.58 -12.19 -28.98
N THR A 145 3.79 -12.81 -28.11
CA THR A 145 2.78 -12.11 -27.33
C THR A 145 3.40 -11.13 -26.35
N TYR A 146 4.45 -11.54 -25.63
CA TYR A 146 5.14 -10.63 -24.71
C TYR A 146 5.80 -9.47 -25.45
N GLU A 147 6.48 -9.71 -26.55
CA GLU A 147 7.12 -8.66 -27.37
C GLU A 147 6.10 -7.64 -27.89
N GLU A 148 4.96 -8.10 -28.43
CA GLU A 148 3.89 -7.21 -28.90
C GLU A 148 3.30 -6.39 -27.76
N LEU A 149 2.92 -7.02 -26.63
CA LEU A 149 2.23 -6.35 -25.54
C LEU A 149 3.15 -5.45 -24.72
N LEU A 150 4.42 -5.81 -24.55
CA LEU A 150 5.43 -4.92 -23.95
C LEU A 150 5.65 -3.67 -24.80
N SER A 151 5.72 -3.83 -26.15
CA SER A 151 5.83 -2.67 -27.06
C SER A 151 4.59 -1.75 -26.98
N CYS A 152 3.44 -2.28 -26.56
CA CYS A 152 2.24 -1.53 -26.26
C CYS A 152 2.22 -0.89 -24.87
N GLY A 153 3.29 -1.05 -24.06
CA GLY A 153 3.43 -0.45 -22.74
C GLY A 153 2.71 -1.20 -21.60
N LEU A 154 2.38 -2.49 -21.81
CA LEU A 154 1.88 -3.34 -20.73
C LEU A 154 3.04 -3.79 -19.83
N GLU A 155 2.74 -4.03 -18.58
CA GLU A 155 3.66 -4.60 -17.62
C GLU A 155 3.67 -6.13 -17.70
N TYR A 156 4.79 -6.76 -17.34
CA TYR A 156 4.89 -8.23 -17.32
C TYR A 156 3.76 -8.90 -16.53
N SER A 157 3.44 -8.35 -15.36
CA SER A 157 2.36 -8.79 -14.51
C SER A 157 1.01 -8.82 -15.23
N GLN A 158 0.70 -7.74 -15.95
CA GLN A 158 -0.54 -7.61 -16.72
C GLN A 158 -0.60 -8.65 -17.85
N ILE A 159 0.53 -8.85 -18.55
CA ILE A 159 0.62 -9.82 -19.65
C ILE A 159 0.46 -11.25 -19.12
N SER A 160 1.17 -11.60 -18.04
CA SER A 160 1.11 -12.93 -17.43
C SER A 160 -0.31 -13.26 -16.97
N ARG A 161 -0.98 -12.34 -16.27
CA ARG A 161 -2.38 -12.49 -15.83
C ARG A 161 -3.33 -12.62 -17.03
N LEU A 162 -3.16 -11.83 -18.09
CA LEU A 162 -3.97 -11.95 -19.31
C LEU A 162 -3.77 -13.32 -19.98
N GLN A 163 -2.53 -13.81 -20.06
CA GLN A 163 -2.25 -15.13 -20.62
C GLN A 163 -2.91 -16.24 -19.80
N THR A 164 -2.87 -16.16 -18.48
CA THR A 164 -3.53 -17.11 -17.59
C THR A 164 -5.05 -17.06 -17.74
N ILE A 165 -5.67 -15.86 -17.70
CA ILE A 165 -7.13 -15.67 -17.77
C ILE A 165 -7.70 -16.12 -19.12
N TYR A 166 -6.94 -15.89 -20.20
CA TYR A 166 -7.39 -16.18 -21.57
C TYR A 166 -6.67 -17.40 -22.19
N GLU A 167 -6.12 -18.28 -21.36
CA GLU A 167 -5.52 -19.56 -21.75
C GLU A 167 -4.55 -19.45 -22.95
N GLY A 168 -3.64 -18.45 -22.87
CA GLY A 168 -2.66 -18.18 -23.92
C GLY A 168 -3.14 -17.26 -25.05
N ASN A 169 -4.41 -16.84 -25.06
CA ASN A 169 -4.97 -16.00 -26.14
C ASN A 169 -5.19 -14.53 -25.70
N ALA A 170 -4.23 -13.95 -24.98
CA ALA A 170 -4.31 -12.56 -24.50
C ALA A 170 -4.50 -11.55 -25.64
N ILE A 171 -3.73 -11.68 -26.75
CA ILE A 171 -3.87 -10.79 -27.93
C ILE A 171 -5.25 -10.89 -28.54
N GLY A 172 -5.80 -12.09 -28.70
CA GLY A 172 -7.15 -12.27 -29.24
C GLY A 172 -8.22 -11.61 -28.38
N ALA A 173 -8.10 -11.71 -27.05
CA ALA A 173 -8.99 -11.05 -26.11
C ALA A 173 -8.89 -9.53 -26.19
N LEU A 174 -7.68 -8.98 -26.24
CA LEU A 174 -7.43 -7.54 -26.37
C LEU A 174 -7.88 -6.98 -27.72
N LYS A 175 -7.69 -7.71 -28.82
CA LYS A 175 -8.23 -7.35 -30.15
C LYS A 175 -9.74 -7.31 -30.17
N LYS A 176 -10.41 -8.18 -29.42
CA LYS A 176 -11.86 -8.23 -29.33
C LYS A 176 -12.42 -7.10 -28.47
N ASP A 177 -11.91 -6.93 -27.26
CA ASP A 177 -12.34 -5.89 -26.32
C ASP A 177 -11.25 -5.61 -25.26
N PRO A 178 -10.34 -4.64 -25.51
CA PRO A 178 -9.28 -4.29 -24.58
C PRO A 178 -9.81 -3.68 -23.28
N TYR A 179 -11.03 -3.12 -23.28
CA TYR A 179 -11.62 -2.53 -22.07
C TYR A 179 -12.03 -3.62 -21.09
N SER A 180 -12.78 -4.63 -21.54
CA SER A 180 -13.17 -5.75 -20.68
C SER A 180 -11.97 -6.64 -20.31
N ALA A 181 -11.02 -6.85 -21.21
CA ALA A 181 -9.83 -7.63 -20.92
C ALA A 181 -8.88 -6.90 -19.95
N GLY A 182 -8.64 -5.61 -20.18
CA GLY A 182 -7.81 -4.79 -19.32
C GLY A 182 -8.36 -4.58 -17.92
N GLU A 183 -9.69 -4.61 -17.75
CA GLU A 183 -10.34 -4.55 -16.44
C GLU A 183 -9.94 -5.71 -15.53
N LYS A 184 -9.78 -6.90 -16.07
CA LYS A 184 -9.40 -8.11 -15.31
C LYS A 184 -7.96 -8.07 -14.78
N VAL A 185 -7.14 -7.16 -15.29
CA VAL A 185 -5.73 -7.00 -14.91
C VAL A 185 -5.41 -5.60 -14.40
N ASP A 186 -6.43 -4.89 -13.93
CA ASP A 186 -6.34 -3.55 -13.34
C ASP A 186 -5.61 -2.53 -14.24
N MET A 187 -5.83 -2.63 -15.54
CA MET A 187 -5.25 -1.72 -16.52
C MET A 187 -5.99 -0.39 -16.49
N ASP A 188 -5.25 0.72 -16.44
CA ASP A 188 -5.84 2.06 -16.50
C ASP A 188 -6.53 2.34 -17.84
N PHE A 189 -7.45 3.31 -17.84
CA PHE A 189 -8.25 3.63 -19.05
C PHE A 189 -7.36 4.09 -20.20
N ILE A 190 -6.27 4.80 -19.96
CA ILE A 190 -5.40 5.34 -21.01
C ILE A 190 -4.70 4.21 -21.77
N LYS A 191 -4.19 3.21 -21.05
CA LYS A 191 -3.61 2.00 -21.66
C LYS A 191 -4.66 1.21 -22.47
N LYS A 192 -5.85 1.02 -21.90
CA LYS A 192 -6.98 0.35 -22.61
C LYS A 192 -7.34 1.10 -23.89
N ASP A 193 -7.41 2.42 -23.83
CA ASP A 193 -7.76 3.30 -24.97
C ASP A 193 -6.67 3.29 -26.05
N PHE A 194 -5.38 3.24 -25.64
CA PHE A 194 -4.26 3.06 -26.54
C PHE A 194 -4.35 1.71 -27.30
N LEU A 195 -4.61 0.61 -26.59
CA LEU A 195 -4.77 -0.72 -27.21
C LEU A 195 -5.97 -0.77 -28.15
N ALA A 196 -7.10 -0.16 -27.76
CA ALA A 196 -8.27 -0.08 -28.61
C ALA A 196 -7.97 0.64 -29.94
N ARG A 197 -7.20 1.71 -29.88
CA ARG A 197 -6.71 2.44 -31.06
C ARG A 197 -5.72 1.61 -31.87
N TYR A 198 -4.76 0.97 -31.20
CA TYR A 198 -3.75 0.11 -31.84
C TYR A 198 -4.39 -1.03 -32.63
N TYR A 199 -5.44 -1.66 -32.07
CA TYR A 199 -6.18 -2.72 -32.74
C TYR A 199 -7.33 -2.24 -33.65
N GLY A 200 -7.47 -0.95 -33.87
CA GLY A 200 -8.42 -0.38 -34.84
C GLY A 200 -9.88 -0.43 -34.41
N LEU A 201 -10.17 -0.46 -33.11
CA LEU A 201 -11.54 -0.51 -32.59
C LEU A 201 -12.26 0.85 -32.72
N SER A 202 -13.60 0.81 -32.66
CA SER A 202 -14.40 2.02 -32.79
C SER A 202 -14.25 2.96 -31.60
N ARG A 203 -13.98 4.24 -31.89
CA ARG A 203 -13.92 5.30 -30.87
C ARG A 203 -15.24 5.54 -30.11
N LEU A 204 -16.34 5.10 -30.65
CA LEU A 204 -17.69 5.21 -30.06
C LEU A 204 -18.20 3.87 -29.52
N SER A 205 -17.33 2.87 -29.32
CA SER A 205 -17.77 1.60 -28.78
C SER A 205 -18.40 1.77 -27.39
N VAL A 206 -19.45 1.05 -27.12
CA VAL A 206 -20.16 1.08 -25.83
C VAL A 206 -19.22 0.65 -24.70
N THR A 207 -18.34 -0.33 -24.96
CA THR A 207 -17.34 -0.80 -23.96
C THR A 207 -16.35 0.28 -23.60
N ARG A 208 -15.90 1.11 -24.55
CA ARG A 208 -15.09 2.31 -24.28
C ARG A 208 -15.81 3.27 -23.36
N MET A 209 -17.05 3.62 -23.69
CA MET A 209 -17.84 4.58 -22.91
C MET A 209 -18.12 4.06 -21.50
N LYS A 210 -18.40 2.78 -21.34
CA LYS A 210 -18.58 2.13 -20.03
C LYS A 210 -17.28 2.15 -19.22
N SER A 211 -16.16 1.78 -19.83
CA SER A 211 -14.86 1.81 -19.14
C SER A 211 -14.47 3.22 -18.71
N ALA A 212 -14.66 4.23 -19.57
CA ALA A 212 -14.45 5.62 -19.22
C ALA A 212 -15.37 6.10 -18.08
N ALA A 213 -16.64 5.69 -18.10
CA ALA A 213 -17.62 6.03 -17.08
C ALA A 213 -17.22 5.47 -15.69
N ILE A 214 -16.76 4.24 -15.63
CA ILE A 214 -16.24 3.61 -14.41
C ILE A 214 -14.97 4.31 -13.94
N GLU A 215 -14.05 4.60 -14.87
CA GLU A 215 -12.77 5.22 -14.55
C GLU A 215 -12.91 6.61 -13.92
N VAL A 216 -13.90 7.41 -14.32
CA VAL A 216 -14.22 8.69 -13.66
C VAL A 216 -14.49 8.51 -12.18
N LEU A 217 -15.25 7.49 -11.79
CA LEU A 217 -15.50 7.21 -10.38
C LEU A 217 -14.26 6.68 -9.66
N ARG A 218 -13.40 5.89 -10.32
CA ARG A 218 -12.11 5.47 -9.75
C ARG A 218 -11.18 6.65 -9.49
N ILE A 219 -11.07 7.57 -10.46
CA ILE A 219 -10.31 8.81 -10.30
C ILE A 219 -10.89 9.65 -9.14
N ASN A 220 -12.19 9.64 -8.97
CA ASN A 220 -12.83 10.34 -7.85
C ASN A 220 -12.55 9.65 -6.51
N GLU A 221 -12.65 8.32 -6.43
CA GLU A 221 -12.28 7.54 -5.22
C GLU A 221 -10.79 7.70 -4.87
N SER A 222 -9.88 7.74 -5.85
CA SER A 222 -8.44 7.96 -5.59
C SER A 222 -8.14 9.32 -4.96
N LYS A 223 -9.05 10.29 -5.08
CA LYS A 223 -9.01 11.58 -4.38
C LYS A 223 -9.67 11.53 -2.99
N GLY A 224 -10.13 10.36 -2.57
CA GLY A 224 -10.78 10.12 -1.30
C GLY A 224 -12.30 10.36 -1.27
N ASN A 225 -12.92 10.73 -2.39
CA ASN A 225 -14.36 11.02 -2.45
C ASN A 225 -15.17 9.73 -2.61
N THR A 226 -16.38 9.70 -2.04
CA THR A 226 -17.35 8.62 -2.26
C THR A 226 -18.41 8.98 -3.30
N ARG A 227 -18.56 10.26 -3.64
CA ARG A 227 -19.50 10.79 -4.61
C ARG A 227 -18.89 11.88 -5.48
N ILE A 228 -19.54 12.18 -6.60
CA ILE A 228 -19.19 13.29 -7.49
C ILE A 228 -20.47 13.94 -8.02
N THR A 229 -20.50 15.29 -8.14
CA THR A 229 -21.63 15.99 -8.76
C THR A 229 -21.75 15.61 -10.25
N ILE A 230 -22.97 15.64 -10.78
CA ILE A 230 -23.24 15.39 -12.20
C ILE A 230 -22.35 16.26 -13.10
N GLU A 231 -22.20 17.53 -12.79
CA GLU A 231 -21.37 18.48 -13.56
C GLU A 231 -19.89 18.12 -13.50
N GLY A 232 -19.37 17.82 -12.31
CA GLY A 232 -18.01 17.36 -12.09
C GLY A 232 -17.73 16.07 -12.84
N TYR A 233 -18.67 15.14 -12.82
CA TYR A 233 -18.59 13.87 -13.53
C TYR A 233 -18.51 14.06 -15.05
N ILE A 234 -19.42 14.84 -15.65
CA ILE A 234 -19.43 15.13 -17.09
C ILE A 234 -18.13 15.80 -17.53
N ARG A 235 -17.63 16.76 -16.72
CA ARG A 235 -16.36 17.44 -16.99
C ARG A 235 -15.20 16.44 -17.00
N THR A 236 -15.03 15.64 -15.94
CA THR A 236 -13.95 14.67 -15.82
C THR A 236 -14.04 13.58 -16.91
N PHE A 237 -15.25 13.13 -17.24
CA PHE A 237 -15.47 12.19 -18.32
C PHE A 237 -15.00 12.75 -19.68
N ASN A 238 -15.38 13.98 -20.01
CA ASN A 238 -14.97 14.60 -21.26
C ASN A 238 -13.46 14.90 -21.28
N GLU A 239 -12.84 15.24 -20.16
CA GLU A 239 -11.39 15.36 -20.04
C GLU A 239 -10.70 14.02 -20.32
N LEU A 240 -11.17 12.93 -19.72
CA LEU A 240 -10.63 11.59 -19.88
C LEU A 240 -10.69 11.10 -21.32
N ILE A 241 -11.84 11.19 -22.00
CA ILE A 241 -12.00 10.74 -23.39
C ILE A 241 -11.24 11.63 -24.39
N ARG A 242 -10.99 12.89 -24.04
CA ARG A 242 -10.23 13.85 -24.86
C ARG A 242 -8.74 13.58 -24.80
N HIS A 243 -8.23 13.04 -23.71
CA HIS A 243 -6.82 12.78 -23.51
C HIS A 243 -6.23 11.86 -24.59
N SER A 244 -7.03 10.94 -25.13
CA SER A 244 -6.62 10.06 -26.24
C SER A 244 -6.68 10.72 -27.63
N ALA A 245 -7.05 11.99 -27.72
CA ALA A 245 -7.24 12.78 -28.97
C ALA A 245 -8.25 12.16 -29.98
N TRP A 246 -9.04 11.18 -29.56
CA TRP A 246 -9.97 10.45 -30.44
C TRP A 246 -11.33 11.14 -30.62
N ILE A 247 -11.85 11.77 -29.55
CA ILE A 247 -13.12 12.49 -29.54
C ILE A 247 -12.98 13.73 -28.66
N LYS A 248 -13.63 14.84 -29.05
CA LYS A 248 -13.58 16.09 -28.27
C LYS A 248 -14.54 16.09 -27.08
N SER A 249 -15.73 15.56 -27.25
CA SER A 249 -16.76 15.46 -26.19
C SER A 249 -17.90 14.52 -26.62
N VAL A 250 -18.71 14.08 -25.65
CA VAL A 250 -19.92 13.30 -25.85
C VAL A 250 -21.09 14.07 -25.22
N SER A 251 -22.26 13.99 -25.82
CA SER A 251 -23.46 14.64 -25.24
C SER A 251 -23.83 13.98 -23.90
N SER A 252 -24.32 14.80 -22.96
CA SER A 252 -24.77 14.30 -21.65
C SER A 252 -25.89 13.26 -21.79
N VAL A 253 -26.79 13.44 -22.74
CA VAL A 253 -27.90 12.47 -23.02
C VAL A 253 -27.33 11.08 -23.36
N TYR A 254 -26.36 11.03 -24.27
CA TYR A 254 -25.72 9.75 -24.62
C TYR A 254 -24.95 9.15 -23.45
N LEU A 255 -24.21 9.98 -22.72
CA LEU A 255 -23.46 9.55 -21.54
C LEU A 255 -24.38 8.93 -20.49
N PHE A 256 -25.51 9.58 -20.15
CA PHE A 256 -26.47 9.03 -19.20
C PHE A 256 -27.18 7.76 -19.72
N ALA A 257 -27.42 7.66 -21.01
CA ALA A 257 -27.93 6.43 -21.61
C ALA A 257 -26.94 5.26 -21.40
N VAL A 258 -25.63 5.51 -21.51
CA VAL A 258 -24.59 4.51 -21.22
C VAL A 258 -24.53 4.21 -19.73
N ILE A 259 -24.47 5.23 -18.85
CA ILE A 259 -24.40 5.07 -17.39
C ILE A 259 -25.54 4.19 -16.88
N ASN A 260 -26.77 4.39 -17.35
CA ASN A 260 -27.93 3.59 -16.95
C ASN A 260 -27.81 2.10 -17.29
N THR A 261 -26.85 1.70 -18.14
CA THR A 261 -26.57 0.30 -18.45
C THR A 261 -25.44 -0.29 -17.56
N ILE A 262 -24.89 0.48 -16.63
CA ILE A 262 -23.78 0.07 -15.76
C ILE A 262 -24.34 -0.15 -14.34
N PRO A 263 -24.52 -1.41 -13.89
CA PRO A 263 -25.16 -1.72 -12.62
C PRO A 263 -24.35 -1.24 -11.39
N GLU A 264 -23.05 -1.03 -11.57
CA GLU A 264 -22.12 -0.56 -10.53
C GLU A 264 -22.26 0.93 -10.24
N ILE A 265 -22.86 1.71 -11.15
CA ILE A 265 -23.02 3.17 -10.98
C ILE A 265 -24.44 3.47 -10.49
N MET A 266 -24.54 4.34 -9.52
CA MET A 266 -25.80 4.88 -8.99
C MET A 266 -25.84 6.38 -9.17
N VAL A 267 -26.99 6.89 -9.63
CA VAL A 267 -27.29 8.32 -9.73
C VAL A 267 -28.38 8.66 -8.71
N ARG A 268 -28.11 9.62 -7.83
CA ARG A 268 -29.05 10.06 -6.80
C ARG A 268 -28.82 11.53 -6.43
N ASP A 269 -29.88 12.29 -6.30
CA ASP A 269 -29.90 13.67 -5.76
C ASP A 269 -28.82 14.60 -6.37
N GLY A 270 -28.58 14.49 -7.68
CA GLY A 270 -27.59 15.30 -8.40
C GLY A 270 -26.14 14.79 -8.32
N TYR A 271 -25.93 13.59 -7.78
CA TYR A 271 -24.62 12.96 -7.65
C TYR A 271 -24.55 11.58 -8.26
N LEU A 272 -23.32 11.15 -8.60
CA LEU A 272 -22.98 9.79 -9.00
C LEU A 272 -22.08 9.13 -7.95
N PHE A 273 -22.28 7.82 -7.80
CA PHE A 273 -21.57 6.97 -6.86
C PHE A 273 -21.18 5.65 -7.50
N PHE A 274 -20.13 5.02 -7.03
CA PHE A 274 -20.15 3.56 -7.06
C PHE A 274 -21.25 3.06 -6.11
N LYS A 275 -22.14 2.23 -6.61
CA LYS A 275 -23.27 1.69 -5.84
C LYS A 275 -22.81 1.04 -4.55
N ARG A 276 -21.68 0.32 -4.58
CA ARG A 276 -21.09 -0.31 -3.39
C ARG A 276 -20.76 0.72 -2.31
N ARG A 277 -20.20 1.88 -2.66
CA ARG A 277 -19.82 2.92 -1.69
C ARG A 277 -21.03 3.57 -1.05
N TYR A 278 -22.05 3.87 -1.86
CA TYR A 278 -23.31 4.36 -1.34
C TYR A 278 -23.94 3.38 -0.33
N LEU A 279 -23.94 2.07 -0.65
CA LEU A 279 -24.49 1.05 0.25
C LEU A 279 -23.65 0.89 1.51
N GLN A 280 -22.31 0.96 1.42
CA GLN A 280 -21.44 0.94 2.61
C GLN A 280 -21.71 2.11 3.54
N GLU A 281 -21.81 3.35 3.03
CA GLU A 281 -22.17 4.52 3.85
C GLU A 281 -23.59 4.40 4.46
N TYR A 282 -24.53 3.87 3.70
CA TYR A 282 -25.89 3.61 4.20
C TYR A 282 -25.92 2.54 5.30
N ASP A 283 -25.16 1.47 5.17
CA ASP A 283 -25.06 0.43 6.18
C ASP A 283 -24.31 0.92 7.44
N ILE A 284 -23.27 1.76 7.29
CA ILE A 284 -22.64 2.46 8.42
C ILE A 284 -23.70 3.25 9.20
N TYR A 285 -24.51 4.05 8.51
CA TYR A 285 -25.60 4.80 9.13
C TYR A 285 -26.59 3.87 9.88
N LYS A 286 -27.03 2.77 9.27
CA LYS A 286 -27.94 1.79 9.89
C LYS A 286 -27.35 1.13 11.13
N HIS A 287 -26.10 0.68 11.03
CA HIS A 287 -25.43 0.01 12.15
C HIS A 287 -25.18 0.96 13.32
N LEU A 288 -24.78 2.19 13.07
CA LEU A 288 -24.59 3.17 14.14
C LEU A 288 -25.91 3.54 14.85
N ASN A 289 -27.01 3.71 14.10
CA ASN A 289 -28.34 3.91 14.71
C ASN A 289 -28.77 2.69 15.53
N ARG A 290 -28.60 1.47 15.01
CA ARG A 290 -28.87 0.22 15.75
C ARG A 290 -28.14 0.17 17.09
N ILE A 291 -26.87 0.63 17.14
CA ILE A 291 -26.08 0.61 18.37
C ILE A 291 -26.45 1.78 19.28
N LYS A 292 -26.66 2.98 18.74
CA LYS A 292 -26.98 4.20 19.47
C LYS A 292 -28.28 4.07 20.26
N ASP A 293 -29.31 3.46 19.68
CA ASP A 293 -30.67 3.46 20.22
C ASP A 293 -30.89 2.44 21.37
N ILE A 294 -29.89 1.65 21.71
CA ILE A 294 -29.98 0.72 22.84
C ILE A 294 -29.80 1.50 24.16
N PRO A 295 -30.75 1.42 25.08
CA PRO A 295 -30.62 2.07 26.39
C PRO A 295 -29.42 1.54 27.17
N LYS A 296 -28.65 2.42 27.81
CA LYS A 296 -27.50 2.07 28.65
C LYS A 296 -27.49 2.85 29.96
N ASP A 297 -27.14 2.17 31.01
CA ASP A 297 -26.75 2.77 32.28
C ASP A 297 -25.67 1.91 32.94
N LEU A 298 -24.47 2.45 33.02
CA LEU A 298 -23.33 1.79 33.64
C LEU A 298 -23.23 2.08 35.16
N GLY A 299 -23.93 3.09 35.64
CA GLY A 299 -23.86 3.52 37.03
C GLY A 299 -22.48 4.08 37.44
N ILE A 300 -21.71 4.64 36.50
CA ILE A 300 -20.45 5.33 36.83
C ILE A 300 -20.79 6.64 37.54
N THR A 301 -20.29 6.81 38.76
CA THR A 301 -20.51 8.00 39.58
C THR A 301 -19.27 8.86 39.66
N LEU A 302 -19.42 10.12 40.07
CA LEU A 302 -18.29 11.02 40.32
C LEU A 302 -17.35 10.44 41.40
N ASN A 303 -17.91 9.74 42.39
CA ASN A 303 -17.13 9.10 43.44
C ASN A 303 -16.21 8.00 42.90
N ASP A 304 -16.67 7.19 41.95
CA ASP A 304 -15.84 6.18 41.29
C ASP A 304 -14.63 6.85 40.60
N VAL A 305 -14.87 7.97 39.89
CA VAL A 305 -13.78 8.74 39.25
C VAL A 305 -12.82 9.30 40.29
N MET A 306 -13.31 9.87 41.38
CA MET A 306 -12.48 10.44 42.45
C MET A 306 -11.65 9.37 43.16
N MET A 307 -12.19 8.17 43.36
CA MET A 307 -11.46 7.04 43.94
C MET A 307 -10.32 6.60 43.00
N MET A 308 -10.60 6.47 41.71
CA MET A 308 -9.60 6.14 40.69
C MET A 308 -8.47 7.19 40.64
N GLU A 309 -8.82 8.50 40.69
CA GLU A 309 -7.86 9.61 40.74
C GLU A 309 -6.94 9.54 41.97
N LYS A 310 -7.52 9.26 43.15
CA LYS A 310 -6.76 9.11 44.37
C LYS A 310 -5.75 7.98 44.30
N GLU A 311 -6.16 6.83 43.75
CA GLU A 311 -5.27 5.68 43.57
C GLU A 311 -4.16 5.95 42.56
N LYS A 312 -4.47 6.65 41.46
CA LYS A 312 -3.49 7.01 40.43
C LYS A 312 -2.59 8.20 40.81
N GLY A 313 -2.93 8.96 41.85
CA GLY A 313 -2.16 10.12 42.31
C GLY A 313 -2.25 11.36 41.40
N PHE A 314 -3.22 11.41 40.48
CA PHE A 314 -3.47 12.57 39.63
C PHE A 314 -4.96 12.79 39.38
N ARG A 315 -5.33 13.99 38.94
CA ARG A 315 -6.72 14.35 38.59
C ARG A 315 -6.91 14.41 37.09
N TYR A 316 -7.98 13.81 36.61
CA TYR A 316 -8.41 13.98 35.22
C TYR A 316 -8.93 15.39 34.98
N LEU A 317 -8.73 15.90 33.78
CA LEU A 317 -9.32 17.16 33.32
C LEU A 317 -10.85 17.02 33.22
N ASP A 318 -11.56 18.14 33.28
CA ASP A 318 -13.04 18.13 33.21
C ASP A 318 -13.56 17.51 31.92
N THR A 319 -12.86 17.76 30.79
CA THR A 319 -13.19 17.13 29.50
C THR A 319 -13.01 15.59 29.54
N GLN A 320 -11.98 15.11 30.23
CA GLN A 320 -11.75 13.66 30.40
C GLN A 320 -12.80 13.04 31.31
N ARG A 321 -13.14 13.69 32.44
CA ARG A 321 -14.22 13.26 33.35
C ARG A 321 -15.57 13.24 32.62
N ARG A 322 -15.80 14.18 31.69
CA ARG A 322 -17.01 14.21 30.87
C ARG A 322 -17.16 12.94 30.02
N LEU A 323 -16.07 12.35 29.51
CA LEU A 323 -16.14 11.06 28.83
C LEU A 323 -16.74 9.99 29.75
N PHE A 324 -16.20 9.85 30.97
CA PHE A 324 -16.64 8.84 31.92
C PHE A 324 -18.13 8.96 32.26
N SER A 325 -18.62 10.17 32.48
CA SER A 325 -20.05 10.39 32.70
C SER A 325 -20.91 10.12 31.46
N SER A 326 -20.38 10.41 30.26
CA SER A 326 -21.08 10.19 28.99
C SER A 326 -21.27 8.69 28.70
N MET A 327 -20.38 7.81 29.19
CA MET A 327 -20.50 6.36 29.04
C MET A 327 -21.76 5.79 29.68
N ASN A 328 -22.35 6.45 30.66
CA ASN A 328 -23.59 6.00 31.29
C ASN A 328 -24.80 6.01 30.35
N LYS A 329 -24.83 6.90 29.35
CA LYS A 329 -26.03 7.15 28.55
C LYS A 329 -25.84 6.92 27.06
N ASN A 330 -24.61 6.81 26.59
CA ASN A 330 -24.32 6.80 25.17
C ASN A 330 -23.55 5.53 24.76
N ASN A 331 -24.09 4.82 23.78
CA ASN A 331 -23.41 3.65 23.23
C ASN A 331 -22.39 3.99 22.15
N VAL A 332 -22.53 5.15 21.49
CA VAL A 332 -21.56 5.66 20.51
C VAL A 332 -21.05 6.99 21.01
N ILE A 333 -19.76 7.09 21.26
CA ILE A 333 -19.11 8.29 21.76
C ILE A 333 -17.93 8.62 20.83
N LEU A 334 -17.91 9.87 20.34
CA LEU A 334 -16.81 10.41 19.57
C LEU A 334 -15.86 11.15 20.51
N MET A 335 -14.57 10.83 20.46
CA MET A 335 -13.54 11.48 21.28
C MET A 335 -12.46 12.09 20.39
N PRO A 336 -12.74 13.24 19.73
CA PRO A 336 -11.72 13.97 19.01
C PRO A 336 -10.70 14.59 19.99
N GLY A 337 -9.42 14.48 19.66
CA GLY A 337 -8.36 15.06 20.46
C GLY A 337 -7.03 15.09 19.75
N LYS A 338 -6.28 16.18 19.92
CA LYS A 338 -4.95 16.36 19.36
C LYS A 338 -3.91 15.49 20.09
N PRO A 339 -2.73 15.23 19.51
CA PRO A 339 -1.62 14.63 20.24
C PRO A 339 -1.31 15.40 21.53
N GLY A 340 -0.94 14.71 22.61
CA GLY A 340 -0.62 15.35 23.91
C GLY A 340 -1.82 15.78 24.77
N THR A 341 -3.08 15.54 24.33
CA THR A 341 -4.28 15.89 25.13
C THR A 341 -4.71 14.80 26.11
N GLY A 342 -3.91 13.74 26.23
CA GLY A 342 -4.16 12.65 27.18
C GLY A 342 -5.25 11.66 26.71
N LYS A 343 -5.42 11.45 25.39
CA LYS A 343 -6.33 10.44 24.82
C LYS A 343 -6.13 9.08 25.49
N THR A 344 -4.92 8.56 25.47
CA THR A 344 -4.60 7.23 25.99
C THR A 344 -4.84 7.10 27.49
N THR A 345 -4.49 8.13 28.26
CA THR A 345 -4.77 8.19 29.71
C THR A 345 -6.28 8.13 29.98
N THR A 346 -7.06 8.82 29.14
CA THR A 346 -8.53 8.84 29.23
C THR A 346 -9.11 7.47 28.86
N ILE A 347 -8.60 6.83 27.78
CA ILE A 347 -8.99 5.48 27.37
C ILE A 347 -8.73 4.47 28.49
N SER A 348 -7.54 4.48 29.10
CA SER A 348 -7.19 3.60 30.22
C SER A 348 -8.12 3.78 31.42
N GLY A 349 -8.51 5.03 31.74
CA GLY A 349 -9.50 5.34 32.76
C GLY A 349 -10.90 4.82 32.42
N ALA A 350 -11.34 5.00 31.18
CA ALA A 350 -12.63 4.53 30.69
C ALA A 350 -12.75 3.00 30.79
N ILE A 351 -11.71 2.27 30.35
CA ILE A 351 -11.68 0.79 30.45
C ILE A 351 -11.76 0.35 31.91
N ARG A 352 -10.97 0.97 32.79
CA ARG A 352 -10.95 0.64 34.18
C ARG A 352 -12.34 0.80 34.82
N LEU A 353 -12.97 1.97 34.68
CA LEU A 353 -14.30 2.22 35.20
C LEU A 353 -15.35 1.29 34.61
N TYR A 354 -15.26 0.97 33.30
CA TYR A 354 -16.16 0.03 32.66
C TYR A 354 -16.05 -1.36 33.27
N LYS A 355 -14.82 -1.86 33.49
CA LYS A 355 -14.56 -3.16 34.12
C LYS A 355 -14.90 -3.21 35.59
N GLU A 356 -14.75 -2.13 36.35
CA GLU A 356 -15.20 -2.05 37.76
C GLU A 356 -16.72 -2.22 37.86
N LYS A 357 -17.47 -1.64 36.92
CA LYS A 357 -18.95 -1.82 36.85
C LYS A 357 -19.37 -3.17 36.26
N ASN A 358 -18.59 -3.69 35.32
CA ASN A 358 -18.85 -4.94 34.60
C ASN A 358 -17.60 -5.83 34.59
N PRO A 359 -17.29 -6.57 35.68
CA PRO A 359 -16.02 -7.33 35.77
C PRO A 359 -15.82 -8.40 34.68
N LYS A 360 -16.93 -8.93 34.13
CA LYS A 360 -16.90 -9.96 33.08
C LYS A 360 -16.87 -9.38 31.67
N ALA A 361 -16.91 -8.06 31.52
CA ALA A 361 -16.98 -7.43 30.21
C ALA A 361 -15.76 -7.72 29.35
N LYS A 362 -15.99 -8.01 28.08
CA LYS A 362 -14.98 -8.18 27.05
C LYS A 362 -14.70 -6.83 26.41
N VAL A 363 -13.49 -6.32 26.59
CA VAL A 363 -13.05 -5.06 26.00
C VAL A 363 -12.17 -5.37 24.80
N CYS A 364 -12.52 -4.81 23.65
CA CYS A 364 -11.73 -4.85 22.44
C CYS A 364 -11.14 -3.46 22.18
N MET A 365 -9.85 -3.43 21.86
CA MET A 365 -9.16 -2.21 21.41
C MET A 365 -8.52 -2.45 20.06
N CYS A 366 -8.68 -1.50 19.16
CA CYS A 366 -8.06 -1.61 17.85
C CYS A 366 -7.69 -0.25 17.26
N ALA A 367 -6.78 -0.31 16.27
CA ALA A 367 -6.35 0.83 15.48
C ALA A 367 -6.17 0.40 14.01
N PRO A 368 -6.11 1.34 13.05
CA PRO A 368 -5.91 0.98 11.63
C PRO A 368 -4.52 0.41 11.32
N THR A 369 -3.50 0.76 12.09
CA THR A 369 -2.12 0.32 11.87
C THR A 369 -1.58 -0.49 13.05
N ALA A 370 -0.61 -1.38 12.78
CA ALA A 370 0.05 -2.19 13.81
C ALA A 370 0.76 -1.29 14.84
N ARG A 371 1.50 -0.28 14.37
CA ARG A 371 2.19 0.67 15.23
C ARG A 371 1.25 1.42 16.18
N ALA A 372 0.11 1.92 15.68
CA ALA A 372 -0.88 2.58 16.53
C ALA A 372 -1.47 1.61 17.56
N SER A 373 -1.74 0.35 17.18
CA SER A 373 -2.24 -0.66 18.11
C SER A 373 -1.20 -1.03 19.18
N GLN A 374 0.09 -1.07 18.82
CA GLN A 374 1.17 -1.32 19.77
C GLN A 374 1.30 -0.17 20.78
N VAL A 375 1.35 1.09 20.32
CA VAL A 375 1.37 2.26 21.19
C VAL A 375 0.15 2.27 22.12
N MET A 376 -1.02 1.91 21.61
CA MET A 376 -2.25 1.80 22.37
C MET A 376 -2.16 0.71 23.46
N LYS A 377 -1.57 -0.45 23.14
CA LYS A 377 -1.32 -1.55 24.09
C LYS A 377 -0.35 -1.14 25.20
N GLU A 378 0.82 -0.59 24.82
CA GLU A 378 1.87 -0.19 25.75
C GLU A 378 1.38 0.89 26.74
N SER A 379 0.71 1.90 26.22
CA SER A 379 0.29 3.06 27.00
C SER A 379 -0.98 2.82 27.85
N SER A 380 -1.89 1.92 27.42
CA SER A 380 -3.09 1.59 28.18
C SER A 380 -2.91 0.42 29.15
N GLY A 381 -1.96 -0.47 28.88
CA GLY A 381 -1.77 -1.74 29.59
C GLY A 381 -2.80 -2.82 29.24
N TYR A 382 -3.62 -2.61 28.17
CA TYR A 382 -4.62 -3.58 27.70
C TYR A 382 -4.27 -4.09 26.31
N PRO A 383 -4.66 -5.34 25.94
CA PRO A 383 -4.44 -5.87 24.61
C PRO A 383 -5.11 -5.01 23.54
N ALA A 384 -4.36 -4.70 22.49
CA ALA A 384 -4.86 -4.01 21.31
C ALA A 384 -4.35 -4.69 20.04
N SER A 385 -5.08 -4.57 18.93
CA SER A 385 -4.72 -5.17 17.64
C SER A 385 -5.10 -4.24 16.49
N THR A 386 -4.69 -4.57 15.27
CA THR A 386 -5.21 -3.85 14.10
C THR A 386 -6.68 -4.22 13.86
N ILE A 387 -7.44 -3.32 13.21
CA ILE A 387 -8.83 -3.62 12.82
C ILE A 387 -8.87 -4.89 11.94
N HIS A 388 -7.93 -5.03 11.01
CA HIS A 388 -7.81 -6.21 10.15
C HIS A 388 -7.61 -7.51 10.97
N SER A 389 -6.73 -7.48 11.94
CA SER A 389 -6.47 -8.62 12.83
C SER A 389 -7.67 -8.94 13.72
N LEU A 390 -8.32 -7.92 14.29
CA LEU A 390 -9.51 -8.08 15.13
C LEU A 390 -10.65 -8.77 14.37
N LEU A 391 -10.84 -8.36 13.12
CA LEU A 391 -11.87 -8.91 12.23
C LEU A 391 -11.43 -10.18 11.51
N LYS A 392 -10.16 -10.59 11.62
CA LYS A 392 -9.56 -11.72 10.87
C LYS A 392 -9.78 -11.58 9.37
N LEU A 393 -9.58 -10.38 8.82
CA LEU A 393 -9.81 -10.10 7.41
C LEU A 393 -8.79 -10.82 6.53
N ILE A 394 -9.31 -11.55 5.54
CA ILE A 394 -8.53 -12.21 4.49
C ILE A 394 -9.02 -11.66 3.15
N PRO A 395 -8.13 -11.13 2.29
CA PRO A 395 -8.52 -10.68 0.96
C PRO A 395 -9.17 -11.80 0.14
N TYR A 396 -10.30 -11.52 -0.50
CA TYR A 396 -11.01 -12.45 -1.37
C TYR A 396 -11.56 -11.72 -2.59
N GLY A 397 -10.87 -11.80 -3.70
CA GLY A 397 -11.15 -11.00 -4.88
C GLY A 397 -11.04 -9.51 -4.57
N ASN A 398 -12.14 -8.77 -4.81
CA ASN A 398 -12.24 -7.34 -4.49
C ASN A 398 -12.87 -7.06 -3.11
N ASP A 399 -13.07 -8.08 -2.29
CA ASP A 399 -13.72 -8.01 -0.97
C ASP A 399 -12.85 -8.63 0.12
N TYR A 400 -13.40 -8.73 1.33
CA TYR A 400 -12.77 -9.40 2.47
C TYR A 400 -13.68 -10.48 3.05
N LEU A 401 -13.08 -11.63 3.40
CA LEU A 401 -13.67 -12.60 4.31
C LEU A 401 -13.21 -12.29 5.73
N GLY A 402 -14.08 -12.47 6.72
CA GLY A 402 -13.77 -12.22 8.12
C GLY A 402 -15.02 -12.17 8.98
N LYS A 403 -14.87 -11.64 10.20
CA LYS A 403 -15.97 -11.39 11.13
C LYS A 403 -17.04 -10.49 10.48
N ASN A 404 -18.32 -10.82 10.72
CA ASN A 404 -19.46 -10.14 10.12
C ASN A 404 -20.72 -10.34 11.00
N GLU A 405 -21.92 -10.06 10.48
CA GLU A 405 -23.18 -10.17 11.21
C GLU A 405 -23.48 -11.60 11.68
N ASN A 406 -22.98 -12.62 10.99
CA ASN A 406 -23.21 -14.03 11.33
C ASN A 406 -22.11 -14.60 12.24
N ASP A 407 -20.95 -13.95 12.29
CA ASP A 407 -19.82 -14.29 13.17
C ASP A 407 -19.30 -13.00 13.83
N GLN A 408 -20.03 -12.52 14.84
CA GLN A 408 -19.76 -11.25 15.50
C GLN A 408 -18.56 -11.32 16.44
N LEU A 409 -18.04 -10.16 16.78
CA LEU A 409 -17.04 -10.00 17.85
C LEU A 409 -17.69 -10.32 19.21
N GLU A 410 -16.93 -10.94 20.08
CA GLU A 410 -17.27 -11.05 21.49
C GLU A 410 -16.77 -9.81 22.23
N CYS A 411 -17.57 -8.76 22.21
CA CYS A 411 -17.16 -7.43 22.66
C CYS A 411 -18.30 -6.66 23.31
N ASP A 412 -18.08 -6.15 24.53
CA ASP A 412 -19.03 -5.31 25.28
C ASP A 412 -18.64 -3.83 25.21
N LEU A 413 -17.34 -3.54 25.08
CA LEU A 413 -16.78 -2.20 24.86
C LEU A 413 -15.73 -2.27 23.75
N LEU A 414 -15.95 -1.56 22.67
CA LEU A 414 -14.99 -1.37 21.58
C LEU A 414 -14.39 0.03 21.62
N ILE A 415 -13.08 0.09 21.56
CA ILE A 415 -12.34 1.35 21.44
C ILE A 415 -11.54 1.31 20.15
N VAL A 416 -11.76 2.29 19.30
CA VAL A 416 -11.03 2.46 18.03
C VAL A 416 -10.24 3.75 18.10
N ASP A 417 -8.92 3.68 18.03
CA ASP A 417 -8.06 4.86 17.96
C ASP A 417 -7.60 5.13 16.53
N GLU A 418 -7.05 6.33 16.29
CA GLU A 418 -6.62 6.83 14.99
C GLU A 418 -7.72 6.75 13.91
N MET A 419 -8.96 7.11 14.29
CA MET A 419 -10.13 7.08 13.40
C MET A 419 -9.98 7.94 12.15
N SER A 420 -9.10 8.94 12.14
CA SER A 420 -8.77 9.76 10.94
C SER A 420 -8.22 8.91 9.79
N MET A 421 -7.58 7.78 10.09
CA MET A 421 -7.02 6.86 9.10
C MET A 421 -7.98 5.76 8.64
N VAL A 422 -9.18 5.67 9.23
CA VAL A 422 -10.18 4.62 8.93
C VAL A 422 -11.07 5.10 7.79
N ASP A 423 -11.04 4.37 6.66
CA ASP A 423 -11.88 4.64 5.50
C ASP A 423 -13.29 4.02 5.61
N THR A 424 -14.14 4.33 4.63
CA THR A 424 -15.52 3.86 4.59
C THR A 424 -15.60 2.33 4.57
N GLU A 425 -14.73 1.64 3.83
CA GLU A 425 -14.78 0.18 3.68
C GLU A 425 -14.42 -0.55 4.98
N ILE A 426 -13.31 -0.17 5.58
CA ILE A 426 -12.84 -0.80 6.84
C ILE A 426 -13.81 -0.51 7.99
N PHE A 427 -14.37 0.69 8.05
CA PHE A 427 -15.35 1.02 9.08
C PHE A 427 -16.68 0.28 8.89
N TYR A 428 -17.13 0.14 7.65
CA TYR A 428 -18.29 -0.67 7.31
C TYR A 428 -18.09 -2.13 7.74
N LEU A 429 -16.95 -2.74 7.43
CA LEU A 429 -16.63 -4.11 7.84
C LEU A 429 -16.61 -4.26 9.36
N LEU A 430 -16.04 -3.28 10.07
CA LEU A 430 -15.98 -3.29 11.54
C LEU A 430 -17.38 -3.27 12.15
N LEU A 431 -18.24 -2.36 11.70
CA LEU A 431 -19.59 -2.20 12.27
C LEU A 431 -20.49 -3.42 12.07
N ARG A 432 -20.32 -4.16 10.98
CA ARG A 432 -21.03 -5.42 10.72
C ARG A 432 -20.74 -6.48 11.77
N ALA A 433 -19.52 -6.50 12.27
CA ALA A 433 -19.09 -7.49 13.25
C ALA A 433 -19.43 -7.12 14.71
N ILE A 434 -19.94 -5.92 14.97
CA ILE A 434 -20.24 -5.45 16.33
C ILE A 434 -21.60 -5.97 16.80
N PRO A 435 -21.67 -6.65 17.97
CA PRO A 435 -22.91 -7.14 18.53
C PRO A 435 -23.81 -6.00 19.04
N ASN A 436 -25.10 -6.29 19.19
CA ASN A 436 -26.03 -5.41 19.87
C ASN A 436 -25.61 -5.21 21.34
N GLY A 437 -25.71 -3.98 21.85
CA GLY A 437 -25.36 -3.63 23.23
C GLY A 437 -23.87 -3.35 23.47
N CYS A 438 -23.00 -3.56 22.49
CA CYS A 438 -21.62 -3.11 22.55
C CYS A 438 -21.56 -1.58 22.58
N GLN A 439 -20.79 -1.03 23.52
CA GLN A 439 -20.49 0.40 23.54
C GLN A 439 -19.26 0.70 22.70
N ILE A 440 -19.27 1.79 21.95
CA ILE A 440 -18.19 2.16 21.03
C ILE A 440 -17.64 3.53 21.40
N ILE A 441 -16.33 3.64 21.55
CA ILE A 441 -15.60 4.91 21.68
C ILE A 441 -14.68 5.06 20.46
N LEU A 442 -14.94 6.06 19.65
CA LEU A 442 -14.17 6.38 18.44
C LEU A 442 -13.26 7.57 18.71
N CYS A 443 -11.94 7.30 18.70
CA CYS A 443 -10.92 8.28 19.03
C CYS A 443 -10.12 8.66 17.77
N GLY A 444 -9.70 9.91 17.67
CA GLY A 444 -8.86 10.37 16.55
C GLY A 444 -8.65 11.87 16.56
N ASP A 445 -7.82 12.32 15.66
CA ASP A 445 -7.56 13.74 15.44
C ASP A 445 -8.07 14.12 14.03
N PRO A 446 -9.16 14.93 13.92
CA PRO A 446 -9.72 15.31 12.62
C PRO A 446 -8.81 16.22 11.79
N ASP A 447 -7.74 16.77 12.40
CA ASP A 447 -6.80 17.67 11.75
C ASP A 447 -5.54 16.94 11.22
N GLN A 448 -5.43 15.62 11.43
CA GLN A 448 -4.39 14.78 10.85
C GLN A 448 -4.71 14.38 9.40
N ILE A 449 -3.77 13.69 8.74
CA ILE A 449 -3.95 13.15 7.40
C ILE A 449 -5.11 12.15 7.41
N GLU A 450 -5.99 12.26 6.43
CA GLU A 450 -7.10 11.33 6.24
C GLU A 450 -6.66 9.95 5.75
N SER A 451 -7.59 9.00 5.75
CA SER A 451 -7.38 7.63 5.26
C SER A 451 -6.85 7.59 3.82
N VAL A 452 -6.12 6.54 3.46
CA VAL A 452 -5.69 6.29 2.07
C VAL A 452 -6.91 5.93 1.21
N GLY A 453 -7.83 5.11 1.74
CA GLY A 453 -9.09 4.78 1.08
C GLY A 453 -10.08 5.95 1.07
N CYS A 454 -11.16 5.80 0.31
CA CYS A 454 -12.18 6.84 0.16
C CYS A 454 -13.08 6.96 1.40
N GLY A 455 -13.66 8.14 1.56
CA GLY A 455 -14.50 8.52 2.70
C GLY A 455 -13.78 9.34 3.75
N SER A 456 -14.55 9.99 4.61
CA SER A 456 -14.06 10.82 5.72
C SER A 456 -14.87 10.52 6.97
N VAL A 457 -14.91 9.23 7.32
CA VAL A 457 -15.85 8.67 8.31
C VAL A 457 -15.86 9.46 9.62
N PHE A 458 -14.69 9.65 10.24
CA PHE A 458 -14.64 10.32 11.54
C PHE A 458 -15.13 11.76 11.49
N ARG A 459 -14.75 12.50 10.44
CA ARG A 459 -15.20 13.88 10.23
C ARG A 459 -16.69 13.95 9.90
N ASP A 460 -17.21 13.03 9.09
CA ASP A 460 -18.63 12.96 8.76
C ASP A 460 -19.48 12.70 9.99
N LEU A 461 -19.03 11.82 10.89
CA LEU A 461 -19.69 11.56 12.17
C LEU A 461 -19.66 12.79 13.09
N LEU A 462 -18.54 13.50 13.17
CA LEU A 462 -18.43 14.75 13.93
C LEU A 462 -19.36 15.83 13.37
N ASN A 463 -19.39 15.99 12.05
CA ASN A 463 -20.21 17.00 11.36
C ASN A 463 -21.71 16.67 11.39
N SER A 464 -22.08 15.42 11.60
CA SER A 464 -23.49 15.02 11.72
C SER A 464 -24.17 15.57 12.97
N ASN A 465 -23.42 15.89 14.02
CA ASN A 465 -23.89 16.29 15.35
C ASN A 465 -24.89 15.32 15.99
N THR A 466 -24.92 14.07 15.54
CA THR A 466 -25.87 13.04 16.00
C THR A 466 -25.37 12.29 17.22
N PHE A 467 -24.05 12.21 17.42
CA PHE A 467 -23.42 11.41 18.46
C PHE A 467 -22.85 12.26 19.60
N CYS A 468 -22.82 11.67 20.79
CA CYS A 468 -22.15 12.28 21.94
C CYS A 468 -20.68 12.54 21.61
N THR A 469 -20.27 13.81 21.59
CA THR A 469 -18.89 14.22 21.28
C THR A 469 -18.23 14.80 22.53
N VAL A 470 -17.07 14.24 22.88
CA VAL A 470 -16.22 14.68 24.00
C VAL A 470 -14.88 15.12 23.46
N THR A 471 -14.72 16.39 23.18
CA THR A 471 -13.48 16.95 22.62
C THR A 471 -12.41 17.12 23.69
N LEU A 472 -11.25 16.49 23.50
CA LEU A 472 -10.08 16.72 24.35
C LEU A 472 -9.22 17.84 23.75
N ASN A 473 -9.39 19.05 24.28
CA ASN A 473 -8.78 20.28 23.77
C ASN A 473 -7.74 20.91 24.72
N GLN A 474 -7.53 20.33 25.88
CA GLN A 474 -6.58 20.83 26.85
C GLN A 474 -5.29 19.99 26.81
N PHE A 475 -4.17 20.65 26.54
CA PHE A 475 -2.85 20.01 26.63
C PHE A 475 -2.45 19.83 28.09
N MET A 476 -1.71 18.76 28.40
CA MET A 476 -1.12 18.58 29.74
C MET A 476 -0.20 19.78 30.04
N ARG A 477 -0.20 20.28 31.26
CA ARG A 477 0.38 21.59 31.65
C ARG A 477 1.84 21.83 31.18
N GLN A 478 2.64 20.80 30.97
CA GLN A 478 4.02 20.92 30.49
C GLN A 478 4.12 21.16 28.98
N ASP A 479 3.13 20.72 28.21
CA ASP A 479 3.17 20.77 26.73
C ASP A 479 2.53 22.08 26.18
N ALA A 480 1.68 22.75 26.94
CA ALA A 480 0.95 23.93 26.45
C ALA A 480 1.86 25.12 26.09
N GLN A 481 3.06 25.22 26.67
CA GLN A 481 4.05 26.25 26.37
C GLN A 481 5.08 25.82 25.31
N SER A 482 5.07 24.56 24.88
CA SER A 482 5.96 24.06 23.86
C SER A 482 5.73 24.77 22.53
N SER A 483 6.80 25.23 21.90
CA SER A 483 6.74 25.79 20.53
C SER A 483 6.22 24.80 19.51
N ILE A 484 6.38 23.50 19.71
CA ILE A 484 5.80 22.44 18.85
C ILE A 484 4.28 22.56 18.87
N VAL A 485 3.66 22.62 20.06
CA VAL A 485 2.20 22.72 20.21
C VAL A 485 1.68 24.05 19.66
N GLN A 486 2.37 25.16 19.94
CA GLN A 486 2.00 26.48 19.42
C GLN A 486 2.10 26.52 17.90
N ASN A 487 3.13 25.95 17.32
CA ASN A 487 3.30 25.87 15.86
C ASN A 487 2.29 24.95 15.20
N CYS A 488 1.90 23.82 15.81
CA CYS A 488 0.76 23.02 15.32
C CYS A 488 -0.50 23.87 15.25
N LYS A 489 -0.78 24.70 16.25
CA LYS A 489 -1.93 25.60 16.24
C LYS A 489 -1.84 26.64 15.12
N LYS A 490 -0.71 27.32 14.96
CA LYS A 490 -0.45 28.28 13.87
C LYS A 490 -0.61 27.64 12.49
N ILE A 491 -0.05 26.44 12.30
CA ILE A 491 -0.23 25.67 11.05
C ILE A 491 -1.70 25.45 10.74
N LEU A 492 -2.50 25.03 11.72
CA LEU A 492 -3.93 24.77 11.54
C LEU A 492 -4.75 26.05 11.31
N GLU A 493 -4.32 27.18 11.86
CA GLU A 493 -4.91 28.51 11.62
C GLU A 493 -4.50 29.11 10.26
N GLY A 494 -3.51 28.52 9.59
CA GLY A 494 -3.02 28.99 8.29
C GLY A 494 -1.94 30.07 8.41
N ASP A 495 -1.32 30.20 9.57
CA ASP A 495 -0.24 31.14 9.84
C ASP A 495 1.14 30.52 9.55
N PRO A 496 1.87 30.98 8.50
CA PRO A 496 3.20 30.47 8.17
C PRO A 496 4.32 31.06 9.07
N ASP A 497 4.02 32.04 9.92
CA ASP A 497 5.00 32.68 10.81
C ASP A 497 5.18 31.84 12.07
N LEU A 498 5.85 30.72 11.92
CA LEU A 498 6.11 29.76 12.99
C LEU A 498 7.16 30.28 13.97
N ILE A 499 7.03 29.90 15.23
CA ILE A 499 7.97 30.22 16.31
C ILE A 499 9.23 29.35 16.14
N ALA A 500 10.40 29.97 16.12
CA ALA A 500 11.69 29.28 16.09
C ALA A 500 12.39 29.47 17.44
N ASP A 501 12.78 28.34 18.05
CA ASP A 501 13.52 28.27 19.32
C ASP A 501 14.36 26.99 19.41
N GLU A 502 14.80 26.62 20.61
CA GLU A 502 15.58 25.38 20.84
C GLU A 502 14.81 24.10 20.55
N GLN A 503 13.46 24.12 20.68
CA GLN A 503 12.60 22.98 20.39
C GLN A 503 12.15 22.94 18.93
N PHE A 504 12.16 24.07 18.22
CA PHE A 504 11.63 24.17 16.87
C PHE A 504 12.56 24.98 15.96
N PHE A 505 13.38 24.27 15.20
CA PHE A 505 14.29 24.86 14.21
C PHE A 505 13.60 24.99 12.85
N ILE A 506 13.83 26.11 12.15
CA ILE A 506 13.31 26.37 10.80
C ILE A 506 14.46 26.76 9.89
N GLY A 507 14.87 25.84 9.01
CA GLY A 507 15.83 26.08 7.93
C GLY A 507 15.13 26.47 6.65
N ARG A 508 15.56 27.56 6.01
CA ARG A 508 15.06 28.03 4.71
C ARG A 508 16.16 27.94 3.66
N TYR A 509 15.90 27.22 2.56
CA TYR A 509 16.91 26.90 1.56
C TYR A 509 16.40 27.24 0.16
N GLU A 510 17.34 27.59 -0.76
CA GLU A 510 17.01 27.95 -2.13
C GLU A 510 16.75 26.74 -3.05
N SER A 511 17.19 25.56 -2.65
CA SER A 511 17.04 24.33 -3.44
C SER A 511 16.93 23.09 -2.59
N ASP A 512 16.34 22.02 -3.15
CA ASP A 512 16.23 20.71 -2.53
C ASP A 512 17.62 20.15 -2.12
N GLU A 513 18.65 20.37 -2.95
CA GLU A 513 20.02 19.91 -2.67
C GLU A 513 20.67 20.65 -1.48
N ALA A 514 20.38 21.95 -1.32
CA ALA A 514 20.88 22.70 -0.17
C ALA A 514 20.17 22.23 1.12
N ALA A 515 18.87 22.03 1.06
CA ALA A 515 18.09 21.51 2.18
C ALA A 515 18.52 20.09 2.57
N LYS A 516 18.78 19.21 1.57
CA LYS A 516 19.30 17.86 1.80
C LYS A 516 20.63 17.87 2.53
N ARG A 517 21.61 18.66 2.07
CA ARG A 517 22.91 18.77 2.75
C ARG A 517 22.79 19.24 4.19
N ALA A 518 21.91 20.21 4.44
CA ALA A 518 21.68 20.69 5.80
C ALA A 518 21.02 19.63 6.67
N LEU A 519 20.01 18.92 6.16
CA LEU A 519 19.35 17.83 6.88
C LEU A 519 20.37 16.76 7.28
N LEU A 520 21.19 16.29 6.35
CA LEU A 520 22.23 15.28 6.62
C LEU A 520 23.28 15.75 7.64
N TYR A 521 23.58 17.04 7.66
CA TYR A 521 24.50 17.63 8.65
C TYR A 521 23.92 17.63 10.07
N TYR A 522 22.61 17.85 10.20
CA TYR A 522 21.95 17.92 11.51
C TYR A 522 21.43 16.58 12.02
N TYR A 523 21.29 15.56 11.15
CA TYR A 523 20.78 14.26 11.54
C TYR A 523 21.82 13.45 12.31
N PRO A 524 21.54 13.01 13.55
CA PRO A 524 22.52 12.32 14.39
C PRO A 524 22.57 10.82 14.04
N LYS A 525 23.32 10.46 13.02
CA LYS A 525 23.38 9.08 12.49
C LYS A 525 23.92 8.07 13.52
N ASP A 526 24.82 8.48 14.42
CA ASP A 526 25.51 7.61 15.38
C ASP A 526 24.79 7.48 16.73
N GLU A 527 23.61 8.08 16.89
CA GLU A 527 22.81 8.00 18.09
C GLU A 527 21.73 6.91 17.97
N ASP A 528 20.95 6.70 19.05
CA ASP A 528 19.82 5.76 19.07
C ASP A 528 18.82 6.10 17.97
N CYS A 529 18.90 5.34 16.87
CA CYS A 529 18.14 5.59 15.65
C CYS A 529 16.61 5.56 15.86
N MET A 530 16.12 4.91 16.93
CA MET A 530 14.69 4.84 17.23
C MET A 530 14.13 6.15 17.81
N LYS A 531 14.99 7.01 18.36
CA LYS A 531 14.60 8.33 18.90
C LYS A 531 14.41 9.40 17.82
N HIS A 532 15.12 9.26 16.71
CA HIS A 532 15.21 10.25 15.65
C HIS A 532 14.52 9.77 14.38
N GLN A 533 13.77 10.63 13.71
CA GLN A 533 13.08 10.25 12.47
C GLN A 533 13.09 11.37 11.44
N ILE A 534 13.56 11.06 10.23
CA ILE A 534 13.38 11.94 9.08
C ILE A 534 12.04 11.63 8.41
N LEU A 535 11.25 12.67 8.17
CA LEU A 535 9.97 12.61 7.50
C LEU A 535 10.03 13.37 6.17
N SER A 536 9.76 12.69 5.07
CA SER A 536 9.60 13.32 3.75
C SER A 536 8.14 13.26 3.30
N THR A 537 7.70 14.28 2.54
CA THR A 537 6.34 14.29 1.96
C THR A 537 6.21 13.42 0.72
N THR A 538 7.31 12.92 0.15
CA THR A 538 7.34 12.16 -1.10
C THR A 538 8.26 10.95 -1.02
N LYS A 539 7.95 9.91 -1.80
CA LYS A 539 8.83 8.74 -1.98
C LYS A 539 9.94 9.02 -3.00
N GLN A 540 9.57 9.65 -4.11
CA GLN A 540 10.44 9.90 -5.26
C GLN A 540 10.93 11.34 -5.30
N GLY A 541 11.92 11.60 -6.16
CA GLY A 541 12.51 12.92 -6.34
C GLY A 541 13.78 13.13 -5.49
N LYS A 542 14.40 14.29 -5.62
CA LYS A 542 15.73 14.61 -5.06
C LYS A 542 15.84 14.49 -3.54
N VAL A 543 14.72 14.66 -2.85
CA VAL A 543 14.58 14.57 -1.38
C VAL A 543 13.46 13.62 -0.98
N GLY A 544 13.12 12.68 -1.86
CA GLY A 544 12.23 11.57 -1.56
C GLY A 544 12.88 10.54 -0.64
N THR A 545 12.06 9.69 -0.01
CA THR A 545 12.56 8.69 0.96
C THR A 545 13.59 7.76 0.34
N GLU A 546 13.44 7.36 -0.93
CA GLU A 546 14.36 6.47 -1.62
C GLU A 546 15.76 7.10 -1.75
N VAL A 547 15.83 8.35 -2.23
CA VAL A 547 17.11 9.05 -2.42
C VAL A 547 17.77 9.40 -1.09
N LEU A 548 16.98 9.82 -0.10
CA LEU A 548 17.53 10.19 1.20
C LEU A 548 18.06 8.98 1.97
N ASN A 549 17.35 7.84 1.97
CA ASN A 549 17.85 6.61 2.59
C ASN A 549 19.17 6.18 1.97
N ARG A 550 19.26 6.10 0.62
CA ARG A 550 20.53 5.79 -0.07
C ARG A 550 21.66 6.78 0.23
N THR A 551 21.34 8.04 0.49
CA THR A 551 22.38 9.05 0.81
C THR A 551 22.89 8.89 2.24
N LEU A 552 22.10 8.32 3.13
CA LEU A 552 22.45 8.03 4.52
C LEU A 552 23.22 6.73 4.68
N GLU A 553 23.21 5.84 3.68
CA GLU A 553 23.94 4.57 3.72
C GLU A 553 25.46 4.81 3.77
N ASP A 554 26.14 3.97 4.54
CA ASP A 554 27.60 3.91 4.49
C ASP A 554 28.07 3.02 3.35
N PRO A 555 29.30 3.19 2.84
CA PRO A 555 29.85 2.32 1.81
C PRO A 555 29.88 0.85 2.28
N ALA A 556 29.50 -0.10 1.42
CA ALA A 556 29.48 -1.51 1.76
C ALA A 556 30.84 -2.02 2.25
N ASP A 557 30.82 -2.90 3.24
CA ASP A 557 31.96 -3.58 3.83
C ASP A 557 31.70 -5.09 4.00
N ALA A 558 32.60 -5.81 4.65
CA ALA A 558 32.50 -7.27 4.82
C ALA A 558 31.30 -7.72 5.69
N ASP A 559 30.82 -6.83 6.57
CA ASP A 559 29.73 -7.12 7.52
C ASP A 559 28.37 -6.57 7.04
N SER A 560 28.31 -6.01 5.81
CA SER A 560 27.09 -5.48 5.22
C SER A 560 26.41 -6.45 4.28
N LEU A 561 25.09 -6.33 4.16
CA LEU A 561 24.27 -7.05 3.17
C LEU A 561 23.75 -6.08 2.12
N ILE A 562 24.13 -6.32 0.87
CA ILE A 562 23.59 -5.56 -0.26
C ILE A 562 22.35 -6.29 -0.78
N TYR A 563 21.21 -5.60 -0.78
CA TYR A 563 19.99 -6.11 -1.35
C TYR A 563 19.25 -5.03 -2.15
N HIS A 564 18.93 -5.32 -3.40
CA HIS A 564 18.55 -4.31 -4.38
C HIS A 564 19.59 -3.19 -4.45
N ASP A 565 19.14 -1.95 -4.28
CA ASP A 565 19.99 -0.76 -4.31
C ASP A 565 20.34 -0.25 -2.90
N TYR A 566 20.17 -1.07 -1.84
CA TYR A 566 20.39 -0.68 -0.45
C TYR A 566 21.48 -1.52 0.21
N VAL A 567 22.24 -0.86 1.09
CA VAL A 567 23.26 -1.47 1.94
C VAL A 567 22.74 -1.53 3.36
N TYR A 568 22.57 -2.73 3.89
CA TYR A 568 22.06 -2.99 5.24
C TYR A 568 23.18 -3.43 6.20
N ARG A 569 23.12 -2.95 7.46
CA ARG A 569 24.04 -3.29 8.53
C ARG A 569 23.32 -3.58 9.83
N ALA A 570 24.01 -4.26 10.73
CA ALA A 570 23.57 -4.30 12.12
C ALA A 570 23.56 -2.87 12.70
N GLY A 571 22.46 -2.51 13.36
CA GLY A 571 22.18 -1.15 13.82
C GLY A 571 21.27 -0.33 12.91
N ASP A 572 21.10 -0.71 11.64
CA ASP A 572 20.22 0.02 10.72
C ASP A 572 18.75 -0.14 11.09
N LYS A 573 18.01 0.94 10.91
CA LYS A 573 16.57 0.99 11.09
C LYS A 573 15.86 0.56 9.81
N VAL A 574 14.92 -0.37 9.94
CA VAL A 574 14.12 -0.90 8.83
C VAL A 574 12.63 -0.84 9.12
N VAL A 575 11.81 -0.80 8.06
CA VAL A 575 10.35 -0.86 8.13
C VAL A 575 9.83 -2.02 7.30
N PHE A 576 8.96 -2.83 7.89
CA PHE A 576 8.27 -3.88 7.17
C PHE A 576 7.22 -3.31 6.21
N VAL A 577 7.10 -3.89 5.02
CA VAL A 577 6.20 -3.41 3.95
C VAL A 577 5.07 -4.37 3.64
N SER A 578 5.03 -5.50 4.31
CA SER A 578 3.97 -6.51 4.19
C SER A 578 3.54 -7.06 5.55
N ASN A 579 2.46 -7.82 5.57
CA ASN A 579 1.98 -8.49 6.78
C ASN A 579 2.37 -9.96 6.77
N ASN A 580 3.06 -10.42 7.81
CA ASN A 580 3.32 -11.85 8.04
C ASN A 580 3.09 -12.19 9.52
N TYR A 581 1.83 -12.44 9.87
CA TYR A 581 1.43 -12.73 11.25
C TYR A 581 2.05 -14.01 11.81
N LYS A 582 2.51 -14.95 10.95
CA LYS A 582 3.19 -16.18 11.40
C LYS A 582 4.65 -15.90 11.79
N ALA A 583 5.29 -14.98 11.10
CA ALA A 583 6.65 -14.54 11.40
C ALA A 583 6.69 -13.44 12.48
N GLY A 584 5.53 -12.88 12.89
CA GLY A 584 5.42 -11.93 13.99
C GLY A 584 5.56 -10.46 13.59
N TYR A 585 5.35 -10.10 12.31
CA TYR A 585 5.42 -8.69 11.87
C TYR A 585 4.25 -8.26 10.99
N CYS A 586 4.04 -6.97 10.93
CA CYS A 586 3.02 -6.31 10.12
C CYS A 586 3.60 -5.16 9.29
N ASN A 587 2.89 -4.80 8.24
CA ASN A 587 3.23 -3.62 7.43
C ASN A 587 3.23 -2.35 8.30
N GLY A 588 4.35 -1.63 8.26
CA GLY A 588 4.57 -0.41 9.06
C GLY A 588 5.31 -0.65 10.37
N ASP A 589 5.57 -1.89 10.78
CA ASP A 589 6.42 -2.17 11.93
C ASP A 589 7.85 -1.70 11.64
N VAL A 590 8.44 -1.00 12.60
CA VAL A 590 9.81 -0.48 12.51
C VAL A 590 10.68 -1.22 13.50
N GLY A 591 11.81 -1.73 13.03
CA GLY A 591 12.77 -2.44 13.85
C GLY A 591 14.21 -2.04 13.55
N VAL A 592 15.13 -2.61 14.34
CA VAL A 592 16.57 -2.42 14.15
C VAL A 592 17.19 -3.77 13.81
N ILE A 593 18.04 -3.80 12.80
CA ILE A 593 18.81 -4.98 12.43
C ILE A 593 19.81 -5.28 13.56
N THR A 594 19.74 -6.47 14.12
CA THR A 594 20.66 -6.90 15.20
C THR A 594 21.80 -7.76 14.67
N GLU A 595 21.53 -8.56 13.64
CA GLU A 595 22.52 -9.48 13.07
C GLU A 595 22.30 -9.68 11.57
N ILE A 596 23.40 -9.91 10.84
CA ILE A 596 23.38 -10.28 9.41
C ILE A 596 24.19 -11.55 9.24
N HIS A 597 23.50 -12.69 9.02
CA HIS A 597 24.09 -13.99 8.72
C HIS A 597 23.13 -14.81 7.88
N ASN A 598 23.45 -15.08 6.60
CA ASN A 598 22.59 -15.81 5.65
C ASN A 598 21.13 -15.29 5.64
N GLY A 599 20.96 -13.99 5.76
CA GLY A 599 19.72 -13.26 6.01
C GLY A 599 19.96 -12.20 7.07
N MET A 600 18.90 -11.74 7.74
CA MET A 600 19.03 -10.77 8.83
C MET A 600 18.08 -11.04 9.98
N THR A 601 18.45 -10.62 11.18
CA THR A 601 17.58 -10.60 12.35
C THR A 601 17.22 -9.17 12.67
N VAL A 602 15.93 -8.90 12.82
CA VAL A 602 15.39 -7.57 13.13
C VAL A 602 14.72 -7.61 14.50
N SER A 603 15.10 -6.71 15.40
CA SER A 603 14.43 -6.51 16.69
C SER A 603 13.25 -5.56 16.55
N LEU A 604 12.09 -5.98 17.02
CA LEU A 604 10.84 -5.21 17.11
C LEU A 604 10.50 -4.89 18.58
N GLY A 605 11.44 -4.34 19.31
CA GLY A 605 11.35 -4.14 20.77
C GLY A 605 11.69 -5.42 21.52
N ASP A 606 10.69 -6.03 22.17
CA ASP A 606 10.88 -7.29 22.94
C ASP A 606 10.87 -8.54 22.04
N GLU A 607 10.43 -8.45 20.81
CA GLU A 607 10.34 -9.54 19.85
C GLU A 607 11.42 -9.43 18.79
N THR A 608 11.87 -10.56 18.24
CA THR A 608 12.85 -10.62 17.15
C THR A 608 12.28 -11.41 15.98
N VAL A 609 12.55 -10.93 14.77
CA VAL A 609 12.14 -11.55 13.51
C VAL A 609 13.39 -11.92 12.73
N SER A 610 13.49 -13.18 12.32
CA SER A 610 14.56 -13.64 11.43
C SER A 610 14.03 -13.68 10.00
N LEU A 611 14.69 -12.97 9.10
CA LEU A 611 14.42 -12.91 7.68
C LEU A 611 15.50 -13.71 6.94
N GLY A 612 15.08 -14.67 6.13
CA GLY A 612 15.96 -15.33 5.18
C GLY A 612 16.29 -14.43 3.99
N GLU A 613 17.24 -14.84 3.16
CA GLU A 613 17.59 -14.10 1.94
C GLU A 613 16.39 -13.81 1.03
N TYR A 614 15.36 -14.65 1.09
CA TYR A 614 14.14 -14.55 0.27
C TYR A 614 13.05 -13.64 0.87
N ASP A 615 13.22 -13.25 2.13
CA ASP A 615 12.24 -12.42 2.85
C ASP A 615 12.67 -10.94 2.88
N LEU A 616 13.80 -10.60 2.26
CA LEU A 616 14.34 -9.23 2.29
C LEU A 616 13.50 -8.22 1.50
N ASP A 617 12.64 -8.68 0.58
CA ASP A 617 11.64 -7.83 -0.08
C ASP A 617 10.57 -7.29 0.89
N GLU A 618 10.50 -7.87 2.08
CA GLU A 618 9.54 -7.51 3.11
C GLU A 618 9.95 -6.27 3.92
N ILE A 619 11.18 -5.75 3.71
CA ILE A 619 11.71 -4.61 4.46
C ILE A 619 12.26 -3.51 3.53
N LEU A 620 12.28 -2.30 4.05
CA LEU A 620 12.95 -1.13 3.45
C LEU A 620 13.71 -0.36 4.53
N PRO A 621 14.79 0.37 4.17
CA PRO A 621 15.44 1.31 5.10
C PRO A 621 14.45 2.32 5.67
N ALA A 622 14.58 2.66 6.95
CA ALA A 622 13.60 3.46 7.67
C ALA A 622 14.15 4.70 8.40
N ASP A 623 15.39 5.12 8.14
CA ASP A 623 15.87 6.41 8.61
C ASP A 623 15.01 7.54 8.06
N VAL A 624 14.56 7.39 6.83
CA VAL A 624 13.63 8.30 6.16
C VAL A 624 12.37 7.57 5.76
N ILE A 625 11.24 7.98 6.33
CA ILE A 625 9.92 7.47 5.96
C ILE A 625 9.01 8.60 5.47
N THR A 626 7.92 8.25 4.79
CA THR A 626 6.93 9.26 4.44
C THR A 626 6.13 9.68 5.66
N VAL A 627 5.61 10.93 5.67
CA VAL A 627 4.71 11.40 6.72
C VAL A 627 3.51 10.48 6.92
N HIS A 628 2.98 9.87 5.85
CA HIS A 628 1.89 8.88 5.94
C HIS A 628 2.31 7.63 6.74
N LYS A 629 3.52 7.11 6.51
CA LYS A 629 4.04 5.95 7.26
C LYS A 629 4.36 6.27 8.72
N SER A 630 4.55 7.54 9.08
CA SER A 630 4.80 7.95 10.48
C SER A 630 3.52 8.03 11.33
N GLN A 631 2.33 7.92 10.73
CA GLN A 631 1.07 7.96 11.47
C GLN A 631 1.00 6.84 12.52
N GLY A 632 0.46 7.15 13.70
CA GLY A 632 0.45 6.24 14.85
C GLY A 632 1.79 6.13 15.60
N GLY A 633 2.86 6.77 15.11
CA GLY A 633 4.16 6.80 15.75
C GLY A 633 4.50 8.13 16.39
N GLU A 634 5.38 8.11 17.39
CA GLU A 634 5.97 9.31 18.03
C GLU A 634 7.47 9.11 18.19
N TYR A 635 8.23 10.21 18.08
CA TYR A 635 9.69 10.23 18.17
C TYR A 635 10.13 11.33 19.10
N GLU A 636 11.32 11.22 19.66
CA GLU A 636 11.89 12.34 20.44
C GLU A 636 12.12 13.53 19.52
N ASP A 637 12.86 13.34 18.44
CA ASP A 637 13.21 14.37 17.49
C ASP A 637 12.74 14.03 16.07
N VAL A 638 12.18 14.99 15.40
CA VAL A 638 11.64 14.82 14.02
C VAL A 638 12.27 15.84 13.08
N TYR A 639 12.79 15.33 11.98
CA TYR A 639 13.41 16.09 10.90
C TYR A 639 12.48 16.10 9.69
N VAL A 640 11.85 17.24 9.41
CA VAL A 640 10.82 17.33 8.36
C VAL A 640 11.38 17.97 7.11
N MET A 641 11.34 17.26 5.97
CA MET A 641 11.74 17.76 4.68
C MET A 641 10.52 18.21 3.87
N LEU A 642 10.46 19.52 3.56
CA LEU A 642 9.45 20.11 2.68
C LEU A 642 10.09 20.50 1.34
N PRO A 643 9.97 19.69 0.28
CA PRO A 643 10.55 19.94 -1.02
C PRO A 643 9.87 21.09 -1.77
N GLU A 644 10.50 21.57 -2.85
CA GLU A 644 9.86 22.53 -3.75
C GLU A 644 8.67 21.91 -4.51
N LYS A 645 8.78 20.61 -4.87
CA LYS A 645 7.78 19.86 -5.66
C LYS A 645 7.73 18.39 -5.19
N PRO A 646 6.59 17.69 -5.36
CA PRO A 646 5.34 18.15 -5.97
C PRO A 646 4.47 18.95 -4.98
N ARG A 647 3.95 20.09 -5.37
CA ARG A 647 3.16 21.00 -4.52
C ARG A 647 1.83 20.39 -4.05
N VAL A 648 1.30 19.42 -4.78
CA VAL A 648 0.04 18.73 -4.40
C VAL A 648 0.17 17.97 -3.09
N LEU A 649 1.38 17.53 -2.73
CA LEU A 649 1.66 16.85 -1.46
C LEU A 649 1.99 17.82 -0.31
N LEU A 650 2.11 19.11 -0.59
CA LEU A 650 2.35 20.13 0.44
C LEU A 650 1.01 20.63 0.96
N THR A 651 0.46 19.94 1.95
CA THR A 651 -0.82 20.28 2.57
C THR A 651 -0.66 20.57 4.05
N ARG A 652 -1.57 21.37 4.59
CA ARG A 652 -1.64 21.75 6.01
C ARG A 652 -1.62 20.53 6.93
N ASN A 653 -2.41 19.50 6.60
CA ASN A 653 -2.51 18.28 7.39
C ASN A 653 -1.22 17.46 7.39
N ILE A 654 -0.54 17.38 6.24
CA ILE A 654 0.77 16.69 6.16
C ILE A 654 1.76 17.38 7.09
N LEU A 655 1.85 18.71 7.06
CA LEU A 655 2.77 19.44 7.94
C LEU A 655 2.37 19.30 9.42
N ASN A 656 1.09 19.46 9.73
CA ASN A 656 0.59 19.29 11.10
C ASN A 656 0.86 17.87 11.63
N THR A 657 0.61 16.84 10.80
CA THR A 657 0.89 15.45 11.16
C THR A 657 2.38 15.23 11.39
N ALA A 658 3.25 15.75 10.51
CA ALA A 658 4.70 15.60 10.65
C ALA A 658 5.23 16.25 11.93
N VAL A 659 4.85 17.50 12.19
CA VAL A 659 5.26 18.26 13.38
C VAL A 659 4.76 17.60 14.66
N SER A 660 3.52 17.11 14.66
CA SER A 660 2.90 16.48 15.84
C SER A 660 3.48 15.09 16.19
N ARG A 661 4.39 14.54 15.38
CA ARG A 661 5.12 13.29 15.71
C ARG A 661 6.26 13.52 16.70
N ALA A 662 6.70 14.75 16.90
CA ALA A 662 7.82 15.08 17.78
C ALA A 662 7.36 15.22 19.23
N ARG A 663 8.15 14.64 20.16
CA ARG A 663 7.99 14.82 21.60
C ARG A 663 8.88 15.94 22.16
N LYS A 664 10.12 16.09 21.62
CA LYS A 664 11.11 17.02 22.17
C LYS A 664 11.53 18.10 21.18
N LYS A 665 11.80 17.73 19.93
CA LYS A 665 12.38 18.67 18.97
C LYS A 665 11.84 18.44 17.55
N VAL A 666 11.62 19.54 16.83
CA VAL A 666 11.34 19.57 15.39
C VAL A 666 12.44 20.33 14.68
N MET A 667 12.96 19.76 13.61
CA MET A 667 13.83 20.44 12.66
C MET A 667 13.17 20.46 11.28
N LEU A 668 12.71 21.64 10.86
CA LEU A 668 11.97 21.83 9.61
C LEU A 668 12.90 22.40 8.54
N PHE A 669 13.08 21.63 7.46
CA PHE A 669 13.88 22.01 6.28
C PHE A 669 12.98 22.37 5.14
N THR A 670 12.90 23.67 4.80
CA THR A 670 11.95 24.20 3.83
C THR A 670 12.67 24.73 2.60
N VAL A 671 12.12 24.47 1.42
CA VAL A 671 12.70 24.95 0.15
C VAL A 671 11.84 26.09 -0.41
N ARG A 672 12.42 27.26 -0.58
CA ARG A 672 11.75 28.48 -1.07
C ARG A 672 10.48 28.79 -0.28
N ASN A 673 9.32 28.78 -0.94
CA ASN A 673 8.02 29.08 -0.34
C ASN A 673 7.20 27.82 0.02
N SER A 674 7.85 26.64 0.12
CA SER A 674 7.16 25.37 0.41
C SER A 674 6.38 25.40 1.72
N LEU A 675 6.90 26.06 2.77
CA LEU A 675 6.19 26.24 4.05
C LEU A 675 4.89 27.02 3.87
N SER A 676 4.94 28.19 3.24
CA SER A 676 3.75 29.02 3.02
C SER A 676 2.71 28.29 2.14
N ILE A 677 3.16 27.58 1.12
CA ILE A 677 2.28 26.74 0.30
C ILE A 677 1.62 25.67 1.16
N CYS A 678 2.40 24.96 1.97
CA CYS A 678 1.92 23.88 2.80
C CYS A 678 0.86 24.36 3.80
N VAL A 679 1.10 25.47 4.50
CA VAL A 679 0.20 26.05 5.48
C VAL A 679 -1.09 26.61 4.84
N SER A 680 -1.01 27.16 3.64
CA SER A 680 -2.18 27.70 2.92
C SER A 680 -3.03 26.63 2.22
N ASN A 681 -2.46 25.46 1.93
CA ASN A 681 -3.13 24.41 1.17
C ASN A 681 -4.01 23.52 2.07
N VAL A 682 -5.33 23.73 2.01
CA VAL A 682 -6.36 22.97 2.75
C VAL A 682 -7.09 21.91 1.91
N MET A 683 -6.59 21.61 0.71
CA MET A 683 -7.30 20.77 -0.26
C MET A 683 -7.59 19.34 0.22
N SER A 684 -6.88 18.83 1.24
CA SER A 684 -7.14 17.50 1.81
C SER A 684 -8.39 17.41 2.68
N HIS A 685 -9.00 18.55 3.06
CA HIS A 685 -10.16 18.57 3.97
C HIS A 685 -11.52 18.44 3.29
N ASN A 686 -11.59 18.47 1.96
CA ASN A 686 -12.86 18.56 1.23
C ASN A 686 -13.16 17.26 0.47
N ARG A 687 -13.23 16.13 1.20
CA ARG A 687 -13.74 14.90 0.60
C ARG A 687 -15.27 15.01 0.45
N ASP A 688 -15.75 14.74 -0.76
CA ASP A 688 -17.18 14.65 -1.05
C ASP A 688 -17.71 13.28 -0.67
N THR A 689 -18.47 13.23 0.42
CA THR A 689 -19.04 12.00 1.02
C THR A 689 -20.55 12.16 1.21
N TRP A 690 -21.27 11.07 1.40
CA TRP A 690 -22.72 11.08 1.65
C TRP A 690 -23.07 10.72 3.09
N LEU A 691 -22.12 10.18 3.87
CA LEU A 691 -22.40 9.62 5.20
C LEU A 691 -23.04 10.64 6.16
N SER A 692 -22.51 11.86 6.23
CA SER A 692 -23.07 12.90 7.11
C SER A 692 -24.50 13.28 6.73
N ILE A 693 -24.86 13.18 5.45
CA ILE A 693 -26.21 13.53 4.93
C ILE A 693 -27.26 12.54 5.40
N PHE A 694 -26.93 11.24 5.49
CA PHE A 694 -27.87 10.26 6.04
C PHE A 694 -28.32 10.62 7.46
N PHE A 695 -27.40 11.09 8.30
CA PHE A 695 -27.73 11.50 9.67
C PHE A 695 -28.47 12.84 9.76
N GLN A 696 -28.25 13.74 8.79
CA GLN A 696 -28.94 15.04 8.76
C GLN A 696 -30.38 14.93 8.26
N GLN A 697 -30.72 13.92 7.48
CA GLN A 697 -32.08 13.68 6.97
C GLN A 697 -33.03 13.13 8.03
N ASP A 698 -32.49 12.58 9.13
CA ASP A 698 -33.28 12.05 10.27
C ASP A 698 -33.54 13.11 11.37
N ASN A 699 -32.85 14.24 11.35
CA ASN A 699 -33.03 15.37 12.27
C ASN A 699 -33.91 16.44 11.62
#